data_38b21ede133b88daa3ed713170c683a8
#
_entry.id   38b21ede133b88daa3ed713170c683a8
#
_cell.length_a   1.000
_cell.length_b   1.000
_cell.length_c   1.000
_cell.angle_alpha   90.00
_cell.angle_beta   90.00
_cell.angle_gamma   90.00
#
_symmetry.space_group_name_H-M   'P 1'
#
loop_
_entity.id
_entity.type
_entity.pdbx_description
1 polymer ?
#
loop_
_entity_poly.entity_id
_entity_poly.type
_entity_poly.pdbx_seq_one_letter_code
_entity_poly.pdbx_strand_id
1 'polypeptide(L)'
;MAPGDPTAPTDDGDDLAARLADPVLAAARSEAPPPEDPPDVWSRLAYADPLADRPVALDGGGVDARTGDLLDQMTAHERLHLLSGDGKLVRGVAEMARRYNETPYVAGALPRLGVPGIRFSDGPRGVVVGRATAFPVPMARGATFDPDLEERVGDAIGVECRASGANLFAGVCVNLLRHPAWGRAQETFGEDPHLLGEMGAALVRGVQRHVMACVKHLACNSMEDARFRVDVSIDEDDLRDLYLPQFRRCVDEGVAAVMTAYNQVNGEWCGHHRHLLTDVLKDEWGFDGFVMSDFLLGVRSGMAVAAGQDVEMPFEWRFRSLGRLVRRGRVSGERVDDAARRVLRQQVRFAARAARAGERDALAHRYAPSVVAGEAHRALAREVAERSMVLLRNQAVRPPAPASGGRAVAGEHVLPFDPERVESLAVLGRLAALPVTGDRGSSHVRAPSVVTALDGLRAAGDRWVINVSHQPGDDLDAARLAATTADVAVVVVGYTHRDEGENAFRRGGDRRSLTLAPHDESLIRTVAAVNPRTAVVLVGGSAIVTESWREQVGAILMAWYPGMEGGHALARVLFGEVSPGGRLPCTWARSAEQLPPFDPDARRVRYGPLHGYRLMEATGRSPAFPFGFGLSYTTFEHGRLAGTRSWEGSVRLTVPVVNTGTRTGDEVVQVYLDEPLGSDPRPLRTLRAFRRVTVAPGALVNVTFELAADVVARTAIAHGGRVRVHVGRDADPAGHRTVEV
;
A
#
# COMPACT_ATOMS: atom_id res chain seq x y z
N MET A 1 -26.72 46.13 15.89
CA MET A 1 -27.30 44.89 15.36
C MET A 1 -27.42 45.02 13.87
N ALA A 2 -26.54 44.40 13.11
CA ALA A 2 -26.63 44.34 11.65
C ALA A 2 -27.28 43.00 11.25
N PRO A 3 -28.12 42.92 10.22
CA PRO A 3 -28.79 41.66 9.82
C PRO A 3 -27.81 40.72 9.15
N GLY A 4 -27.87 39.42 9.57
CA GLY A 4 -27.03 38.35 9.05
C GLY A 4 -27.29 38.03 7.60
N ASP A 5 -26.22 37.66 6.89
CA ASP A 5 -26.17 37.19 5.53
C ASP A 5 -26.91 35.84 5.37
N PRO A 6 -27.90 35.69 4.48
CA PRO A 6 -28.67 34.46 4.31
C PRO A 6 -28.03 33.42 3.40
N THR A 7 -26.71 33.47 3.12
CA THR A 7 -26.02 32.57 2.17
C THR A 7 -25.06 31.60 2.80
N ALA A 8 -24.96 31.49 4.12
CA ALA A 8 -24.19 30.47 4.78
C ALA A 8 -24.88 29.09 4.63
N PRO A 9 -24.22 28.03 4.14
CA PRO A 9 -24.80 26.70 4.11
C PRO A 9 -24.98 26.20 5.55
N THR A 10 -26.20 25.80 5.89
CA THR A 10 -26.53 25.22 7.19
C THR A 10 -25.74 23.92 7.40
N ASP A 11 -25.10 23.80 8.55
CA ASP A 11 -24.21 22.71 9.04
C ASP A 11 -24.92 21.35 9.21
N ASP A 12 -26.23 21.27 8.92
CA ASP A 12 -27.10 20.10 9.14
C ASP A 12 -26.77 18.88 8.24
N GLY A 13 -26.03 19.08 7.14
CA GLY A 13 -25.69 17.99 6.21
C GLY A 13 -24.51 17.13 6.69
N ASP A 14 -23.58 17.69 7.42
CA ASP A 14 -22.37 16.99 7.87
C ASP A 14 -22.65 16.10 9.11
N ASP A 15 -23.55 16.53 9.99
CA ASP A 15 -23.98 15.73 11.15
C ASP A 15 -24.81 14.51 10.73
N LEU A 16 -25.66 14.64 9.72
CA LEU A 16 -26.45 13.51 9.17
C LEU A 16 -25.55 12.51 8.46
N ALA A 17 -24.56 12.97 7.70
CA ALA A 17 -23.65 12.08 6.99
C ALA A 17 -22.71 11.33 7.95
N ALA A 18 -22.25 11.99 9.02
CA ALA A 18 -21.48 11.36 10.08
C ALA A 18 -22.32 10.31 10.85
N ARG A 19 -23.58 10.62 11.13
CA ARG A 19 -24.52 9.68 11.76
C ARG A 19 -24.90 8.50 10.88
N LEU A 20 -24.94 8.66 9.56
CA LEU A 20 -25.22 7.59 8.61
C LEU A 20 -23.96 6.73 8.31
N ALA A 21 -22.75 7.28 8.42
CA ALA A 21 -21.52 6.51 8.32
C ALA A 21 -21.31 5.58 9.52
N ASP A 22 -21.85 5.93 10.66
CA ASP A 22 -21.69 5.21 11.93
C ASP A 22 -22.18 3.74 11.88
N PRO A 23 -23.38 3.40 11.36
CA PRO A 23 -23.83 2.01 11.22
C PRO A 23 -23.07 1.19 10.19
N VAL A 24 -22.56 1.82 9.13
CA VAL A 24 -21.80 1.17 8.05
C VAL A 24 -20.52 0.57 8.58
N LEU A 25 -19.83 1.34 9.39
CA LEU A 25 -18.56 0.95 9.96
C LEU A 25 -18.75 -0.01 11.17
N ALA A 26 -19.92 0.00 11.85
CA ALA A 26 -20.24 -0.96 12.90
C ALA A 26 -20.42 -2.39 12.37
N ALA A 27 -21.02 -2.54 11.19
CA ALA A 27 -21.20 -3.84 10.57
C ALA A 27 -19.89 -4.51 10.13
N ALA A 28 -18.88 -3.72 9.77
CA ALA A 28 -17.55 -4.23 9.44
C ALA A 28 -16.82 -4.88 10.64
N ARG A 29 -17.38 -4.78 11.85
CA ARG A 29 -16.81 -5.27 13.11
C ARG A 29 -17.48 -6.49 13.68
N SER A 30 -18.61 -6.94 13.11
CA SER A 30 -19.26 -8.13 13.62
C SER A 30 -18.30 -9.31 13.47
N GLU A 31 -17.97 -9.96 14.57
CA GLU A 31 -17.29 -11.24 14.63
C GLU A 31 -18.22 -12.38 14.22
N ALA A 32 -19.20 -12.11 13.35
CA ALA A 32 -20.05 -13.15 12.81
C ALA A 32 -19.17 -14.21 12.15
N PRO A 33 -19.48 -15.50 12.35
CA PRO A 33 -18.80 -16.55 11.62
C PRO A 33 -18.84 -16.24 10.13
N PRO A 34 -17.78 -16.55 9.38
CA PRO A 34 -17.74 -16.27 7.95
C PRO A 34 -19.01 -16.89 7.32
N PRO A 35 -19.67 -16.15 6.40
CA PRO A 35 -20.82 -16.68 5.71
C PRO A 35 -20.45 -18.03 5.07
N GLU A 36 -21.37 -18.98 5.09
CA GLU A 36 -21.28 -20.20 4.29
C GLU A 36 -20.91 -19.83 2.85
N ASP A 37 -20.27 -20.74 2.13
CA ASP A 37 -19.75 -20.53 0.78
C ASP A 37 -20.67 -19.64 -0.07
N PRO A 38 -20.12 -18.66 -0.80
CA PRO A 38 -20.91 -17.76 -1.59
C PRO A 38 -21.80 -18.59 -2.54
N PRO A 39 -23.09 -18.28 -2.65
CA PRO A 39 -24.00 -19.04 -3.49
C PRO A 39 -23.46 -19.07 -4.93
N ASP A 40 -23.64 -20.20 -5.61
CA ASP A 40 -23.23 -20.51 -7.00
C ASP A 40 -23.57 -19.43 -8.05
N VAL A 41 -24.39 -18.46 -7.67
CA VAL A 41 -24.70 -17.24 -8.42
C VAL A 41 -23.44 -16.44 -8.81
N TRP A 42 -22.36 -16.46 -8.00
CA TRP A 42 -21.16 -15.67 -8.24
C TRP A 42 -20.27 -16.26 -9.34
N SER A 43 -20.18 -17.57 -9.44
CA SER A 43 -19.46 -18.24 -10.52
C SER A 43 -20.07 -17.94 -11.89
N ARG A 44 -21.39 -17.78 -11.96
CA ARG A 44 -22.11 -17.43 -13.19
C ARG A 44 -21.93 -15.96 -13.59
N LEU A 45 -21.81 -15.05 -12.63
CA LEU A 45 -21.62 -13.61 -12.90
C LEU A 45 -20.17 -13.27 -13.28
N ALA A 46 -19.17 -14.03 -12.83
CA ALA A 46 -17.77 -13.83 -13.18
C ALA A 46 -17.48 -13.98 -14.69
N TYR A 47 -18.29 -14.79 -15.40
CA TYR A 47 -18.11 -15.11 -16.83
C TYR A 47 -19.10 -14.38 -17.74
N ALA A 48 -20.22 -13.92 -17.24
CA ALA A 48 -21.24 -13.26 -18.03
C ALA A 48 -21.02 -11.74 -18.03
N ASP A 49 -20.04 -11.26 -18.78
CA ASP A 49 -19.98 -9.86 -19.18
C ASP A 49 -20.75 -9.71 -20.51
N PRO A 50 -21.96 -9.12 -20.48
CA PRO A 50 -22.77 -8.98 -21.70
C PRO A 50 -22.10 -8.14 -22.78
N LEU A 51 -21.12 -7.29 -22.43
CA LEU A 51 -20.33 -6.54 -23.39
C LEU A 51 -19.29 -7.43 -24.07
N ALA A 52 -18.85 -8.53 -23.45
CA ALA A 52 -17.88 -9.47 -24.01
C ALA A 52 -18.45 -10.36 -25.11
N ASP A 53 -19.78 -10.53 -25.21
CA ASP A 53 -20.44 -11.35 -26.26
C ASP A 53 -20.36 -10.72 -27.66
N ARG A 54 -19.91 -9.46 -27.78
CA ARG A 54 -19.73 -8.77 -29.06
C ARG A 54 -18.26 -8.46 -29.25
N PRO A 55 -17.59 -9.09 -30.22
CA PRO A 55 -16.18 -8.82 -30.50
C PRO A 55 -15.97 -7.34 -30.87
N VAL A 56 -15.12 -6.66 -30.11
CA VAL A 56 -14.71 -5.27 -30.35
C VAL A 56 -13.19 -5.28 -30.58
N ALA A 57 -12.72 -4.58 -31.61
CA ALA A 57 -11.30 -4.37 -31.77
C ALA A 57 -10.74 -3.60 -30.56
N LEU A 58 -9.58 -4.02 -30.01
CA LEU A 58 -8.94 -3.37 -28.87
C LEU A 58 -8.11 -2.14 -29.24
N ASP A 59 -8.02 -1.81 -30.53
CA ASP A 59 -7.55 -0.50 -30.94
C ASP A 59 -8.50 0.59 -30.42
N GLY A 60 -7.98 1.77 -30.15
CA GLY A 60 -8.77 2.89 -29.63
C GLY A 60 -10.02 3.16 -30.46
N GLY A 61 -9.95 2.97 -31.79
CA GLY A 61 -11.06 3.17 -32.72
C GLY A 61 -12.25 2.24 -32.49
N GLY A 62 -12.00 0.94 -32.25
CA GLY A 62 -13.07 -0.03 -32.02
C GLY A 62 -13.78 0.17 -30.68
N VAL A 63 -13.03 0.51 -29.62
CA VAL A 63 -13.61 0.81 -28.31
C VAL A 63 -14.43 2.11 -28.36
N ASP A 64 -13.92 3.15 -29.02
CA ASP A 64 -14.61 4.44 -29.11
C ASP A 64 -15.88 4.36 -29.96
N ALA A 65 -15.86 3.64 -31.10
CA ALA A 65 -17.04 3.40 -31.93
C ALA A 65 -18.13 2.68 -31.13
N ARG A 66 -17.78 1.58 -30.42
CA ARG A 66 -18.74 0.85 -29.60
C ARG A 66 -19.30 1.68 -28.46
N THR A 67 -18.45 2.52 -27.83
CA THR A 67 -18.88 3.45 -26.79
C THR A 67 -19.88 4.49 -27.35
N GLY A 68 -19.61 5.03 -28.54
CA GLY A 68 -20.50 5.93 -29.25
C GLY A 68 -21.86 5.30 -29.54
N ASP A 69 -21.86 4.11 -30.14
CA ASP A 69 -23.09 3.36 -30.44
C ASP A 69 -23.97 3.10 -29.22
N LEU A 70 -23.36 2.81 -28.07
CA LEU A 70 -24.09 2.61 -26.81
C LEU A 70 -24.65 3.93 -26.26
N LEU A 71 -23.87 5.02 -26.30
CA LEU A 71 -24.31 6.35 -25.86
C LEU A 71 -25.49 6.86 -26.69
N ASP A 72 -25.48 6.63 -28.00
CA ASP A 72 -26.55 7.06 -28.91
C ASP A 72 -27.86 6.32 -28.65
N GLN A 73 -27.79 5.11 -28.09
CA GLN A 73 -28.97 4.32 -27.68
C GLN A 73 -29.49 4.71 -26.28
N MET A 74 -28.74 5.53 -25.52
CA MET A 74 -29.12 5.94 -24.16
C MET A 74 -29.98 7.17 -24.13
N THR A 75 -31.02 7.13 -23.31
CA THR A 75 -31.78 8.32 -22.91
C THR A 75 -30.93 9.23 -22.01
N ALA A 76 -31.30 10.49 -21.91
CA ALA A 76 -30.66 11.43 -20.98
C ALA A 76 -30.72 10.93 -19.51
N HIS A 77 -31.78 10.23 -19.14
CA HIS A 77 -31.90 9.64 -17.79
C HIS A 77 -30.90 8.51 -17.57
N GLU A 78 -30.69 7.64 -18.54
CA GLU A 78 -29.74 6.54 -18.47
C GLU A 78 -28.29 7.05 -18.43
N ARG A 79 -27.97 8.13 -19.14
CA ARG A 79 -26.64 8.78 -19.05
C ARG A 79 -26.37 9.33 -17.65
N LEU A 80 -27.38 9.93 -17.00
CA LEU A 80 -27.27 10.39 -15.61
C LEU A 80 -27.14 9.20 -14.63
N HIS A 81 -27.85 8.10 -14.90
CA HIS A 81 -27.78 6.89 -14.08
C HIS A 81 -26.38 6.24 -14.07
N LEU A 82 -25.65 6.30 -15.20
CA LEU A 82 -24.26 5.81 -15.26
C LEU A 82 -23.32 6.48 -14.24
N LEU A 83 -23.67 7.67 -13.75
CA LEU A 83 -22.80 8.50 -12.92
C LEU A 83 -23.01 8.29 -11.41
N SER A 84 -23.84 7.34 -11.01
CA SER A 84 -24.18 7.10 -9.59
C SER A 84 -24.24 5.61 -9.26
N GLY A 85 -24.04 5.28 -7.99
CA GLY A 85 -24.36 3.94 -7.50
C GLY A 85 -25.84 3.59 -7.66
N ASP A 86 -26.15 2.33 -7.97
CA ASP A 86 -27.52 1.86 -8.29
C ASP A 86 -28.44 1.82 -7.05
N GLY A 87 -27.84 1.74 -5.86
CA GLY A 87 -28.56 1.68 -4.60
C GLY A 87 -29.10 3.05 -4.15
N LYS A 88 -30.31 3.06 -3.56
CA LYS A 88 -30.84 4.25 -2.86
C LYS A 88 -30.16 4.39 -1.51
N LEU A 89 -29.78 5.63 -1.12
CA LEU A 89 -28.98 5.94 0.07
C LEU A 89 -29.44 5.19 1.33
N VAL A 90 -30.69 5.35 1.76
CA VAL A 90 -31.19 4.78 3.04
C VAL A 90 -31.13 3.26 3.05
N ARG A 91 -31.59 2.63 1.98
CA ARG A 91 -31.56 1.16 1.85
C ARG A 91 -30.13 0.67 1.70
N GLY A 92 -29.31 1.35 0.90
CA GLY A 92 -27.93 1.01 0.66
C GLY A 92 -27.06 1.09 1.93
N VAL A 93 -27.23 2.15 2.73
CA VAL A 93 -26.56 2.29 4.04
C VAL A 93 -26.99 1.16 4.99
N ALA A 94 -28.27 0.80 5.03
CA ALA A 94 -28.76 -0.30 5.86
C ALA A 94 -28.21 -1.67 5.40
N GLU A 95 -28.09 -1.89 4.10
CA GLU A 95 -27.46 -3.09 3.53
C GLU A 95 -25.96 -3.11 3.80
N MET A 96 -25.28 -1.99 3.62
CA MET A 96 -23.86 -1.83 3.95
C MET A 96 -23.59 -2.11 5.45
N ALA A 97 -24.45 -1.64 6.34
CA ALA A 97 -24.36 -1.91 7.77
C ALA A 97 -24.50 -3.41 8.12
N ARG A 98 -25.21 -4.19 7.32
CA ARG A 98 -25.47 -5.62 7.57
C ARG A 98 -24.53 -6.55 6.82
N ARG A 99 -24.09 -6.13 5.62
CA ARG A 99 -23.42 -6.99 4.63
C ARG A 99 -22.24 -6.27 3.96
N TYR A 100 -21.45 -5.53 4.75
CA TYR A 100 -20.33 -4.78 4.23
C TYR A 100 -19.35 -5.69 3.49
N ASN A 101 -19.11 -5.39 2.20
CA ASN A 101 -18.20 -6.15 1.35
C ASN A 101 -18.54 -7.66 1.19
N GLU A 102 -19.79 -8.07 1.36
CA GLU A 102 -20.22 -9.42 0.96
C GLU A 102 -20.38 -9.53 -0.57
N THR A 103 -20.83 -8.45 -1.20
CA THR A 103 -21.07 -8.36 -2.64
C THR A 103 -20.47 -7.07 -3.20
N PRO A 104 -20.13 -7.03 -4.52
CA PRO A 104 -19.66 -5.80 -5.13
C PRO A 104 -20.72 -4.68 -5.06
N TYR A 105 -20.29 -3.44 -4.79
CA TYR A 105 -21.16 -2.27 -4.96
C TYR A 105 -21.29 -1.96 -6.45
N VAL A 106 -22.52 -1.79 -6.95
CA VAL A 106 -22.79 -1.58 -8.37
C VAL A 106 -23.14 -0.13 -8.64
N ALA A 107 -22.57 0.43 -9.72
CA ALA A 107 -22.90 1.77 -10.20
C ALA A 107 -23.13 1.75 -11.71
N GLY A 108 -24.24 2.34 -12.14
CA GLY A 108 -24.54 2.58 -13.55
C GLY A 108 -24.82 1.33 -14.37
N ALA A 109 -25.48 0.32 -13.81
CA ALA A 109 -25.90 -0.86 -14.58
C ALA A 109 -27.10 -0.53 -15.50
N LEU A 110 -27.00 -0.92 -16.78
CA LEU A 110 -28.06 -0.76 -17.77
C LEU A 110 -28.32 -2.10 -18.50
N PRO A 111 -29.09 -3.02 -17.87
CA PRO A 111 -29.34 -4.37 -18.42
C PRO A 111 -29.94 -4.36 -19.82
N ARG A 112 -30.78 -3.37 -20.16
CA ARG A 112 -31.36 -3.19 -21.50
C ARG A 112 -30.31 -3.09 -22.60
N LEU A 113 -29.15 -2.48 -22.31
CA LEU A 113 -28.03 -2.29 -23.24
C LEU A 113 -26.92 -3.31 -23.04
N GLY A 114 -27.07 -4.22 -22.08
CA GLY A 114 -26.04 -5.16 -21.71
C GLY A 114 -24.85 -4.52 -20.97
N VAL A 115 -25.03 -3.34 -20.37
CA VAL A 115 -23.98 -2.66 -19.57
C VAL A 115 -24.04 -3.17 -18.14
N PRO A 116 -22.98 -3.86 -17.64
CA PRO A 116 -23.00 -4.50 -16.31
C PRO A 116 -22.87 -3.50 -15.16
N GLY A 117 -22.49 -2.25 -15.45
CA GLY A 117 -22.11 -1.26 -14.45
C GLY A 117 -20.70 -1.50 -13.89
N ILE A 118 -20.24 -0.54 -13.10
CA ILE A 118 -19.03 -0.69 -12.29
C ILE A 118 -19.40 -1.61 -11.12
N ARG A 119 -18.68 -2.71 -10.95
CA ARG A 119 -18.86 -3.69 -9.86
C ARG A 119 -17.63 -3.61 -8.97
N PHE A 120 -17.73 -2.77 -7.98
CA PHE A 120 -16.63 -2.30 -7.14
C PHE A 120 -16.21 -3.33 -6.08
N SER A 121 -14.89 -3.55 -5.93
CA SER A 121 -14.25 -4.12 -4.76
C SER A 121 -13.15 -3.18 -4.27
N ASP A 122 -13.09 -2.94 -2.98
CA ASP A 122 -11.96 -2.30 -2.32
C ASP A 122 -10.84 -3.31 -2.05
N GLY A 123 -9.76 -2.87 -1.38
CA GLY A 123 -8.79 -3.71 -0.72
C GLY A 123 -7.33 -3.54 -1.14
N PRO A 124 -6.54 -2.62 -0.55
CA PRO A 124 -5.11 -2.49 -0.88
C PRO A 124 -4.29 -3.78 -0.73
N ARG A 125 -4.67 -4.69 0.15
CA ARG A 125 -3.96 -5.96 0.41
C ARG A 125 -4.63 -7.21 -0.16
N GLY A 126 -5.64 -7.04 -1.02
CA GLY A 126 -6.39 -8.13 -1.65
C GLY A 126 -7.86 -7.77 -1.80
N VAL A 127 -8.64 -8.66 -2.39
CA VAL A 127 -10.07 -8.46 -2.63
C VAL A 127 -10.84 -8.49 -1.31
N VAL A 128 -11.71 -7.50 -1.07
CA VAL A 128 -12.52 -7.46 0.16
C VAL A 128 -13.89 -8.11 0.01
N VAL A 129 -14.33 -8.34 -1.22
CA VAL A 129 -15.61 -8.98 -1.51
C VAL A 129 -15.53 -10.49 -1.23
N GLY A 130 -16.34 -10.96 -0.28
CA GLY A 130 -16.32 -12.35 0.13
C GLY A 130 -15.03 -12.74 0.86
N ARG A 131 -14.50 -13.93 0.56
CA ARG A 131 -13.19 -14.41 1.03
C ARG A 131 -12.16 -14.25 -0.06
N ALA A 132 -10.90 -13.95 0.32
CA ALA A 132 -9.82 -13.76 -0.63
C ALA A 132 -8.44 -14.01 0.02
N THR A 133 -7.39 -14.03 -0.80
CA THR A 133 -6.01 -14.03 -0.33
C THR A 133 -5.69 -12.70 0.36
N ALA A 134 -5.36 -12.75 1.66
CA ALA A 134 -4.79 -11.60 2.35
C ALA A 134 -3.27 -11.57 2.12
N PHE A 135 -2.84 -10.79 1.13
CA PHE A 135 -1.43 -10.52 0.91
C PHE A 135 -0.85 -9.66 2.03
N PRO A 136 0.48 -9.59 2.19
CA PRO A 136 1.12 -8.56 3.01
C PRO A 136 0.63 -7.16 2.61
N VAL A 137 0.52 -6.27 3.60
CA VAL A 137 0.07 -4.89 3.37
C VAL A 137 0.98 -4.17 2.37
N PRO A 138 0.47 -3.15 1.62
CA PRO A 138 1.29 -2.40 0.66
C PRO A 138 2.60 -1.86 1.23
N MET A 139 2.65 -1.41 2.49
CA MET A 139 3.89 -0.99 3.14
C MET A 139 4.95 -2.12 3.18
N ALA A 140 4.53 -3.35 3.48
CA ALA A 140 5.40 -4.52 3.39
C ALA A 140 5.83 -4.79 1.93
N ARG A 141 4.90 -4.68 0.98
CA ARG A 141 5.22 -4.87 -0.44
C ARG A 141 6.16 -3.79 -0.96
N GLY A 142 6.01 -2.52 -0.52
CA GLY A 142 6.99 -1.45 -0.76
C GLY A 142 8.39 -1.79 -0.25
N ALA A 143 8.48 -2.49 0.91
CA ALA A 143 9.77 -2.96 1.45
C ALA A 143 10.46 -4.01 0.58
N THR A 144 9.79 -4.60 -0.39
CA THR A 144 10.44 -5.50 -1.36
C THR A 144 11.28 -4.76 -2.38
N PHE A 145 10.97 -3.51 -2.71
CA PHE A 145 11.57 -2.77 -3.84
C PHE A 145 11.58 -3.61 -5.12
N ASP A 146 10.48 -4.33 -5.37
CA ASP A 146 10.36 -5.33 -6.45
C ASP A 146 9.04 -5.14 -7.22
N PRO A 147 9.03 -4.26 -8.24
CA PRO A 147 7.85 -4.03 -9.08
C PRO A 147 7.38 -5.30 -9.84
N ASP A 148 8.30 -6.21 -10.20
CA ASP A 148 7.93 -7.45 -10.89
C ASP A 148 7.14 -8.39 -9.97
N LEU A 149 7.53 -8.45 -8.68
CA LEU A 149 6.78 -9.18 -7.67
C LEU A 149 5.42 -8.54 -7.42
N GLU A 150 5.35 -7.20 -7.35
CA GLU A 150 4.11 -6.46 -7.17
C GLU A 150 3.14 -6.65 -8.36
N GLU A 151 3.65 -6.72 -9.59
CA GLU A 151 2.84 -7.05 -10.76
C GLU A 151 2.22 -8.45 -10.68
N ARG A 152 2.97 -9.45 -10.16
CA ARG A 152 2.45 -10.80 -9.87
C ARG A 152 1.35 -10.78 -8.80
N VAL A 153 1.50 -9.97 -7.76
CA VAL A 153 0.45 -9.75 -6.76
C VAL A 153 -0.77 -9.12 -7.40
N GLY A 154 -0.59 -8.13 -8.26
CA GLY A 154 -1.66 -7.51 -9.03
C GLY A 154 -2.41 -8.49 -9.93
N ASP A 155 -1.70 -9.39 -10.62
CA ASP A 155 -2.30 -10.45 -11.45
C ASP A 155 -3.19 -11.37 -10.59
N ALA A 156 -2.69 -11.84 -9.45
CA ALA A 156 -3.45 -12.69 -8.52
C ALA A 156 -4.69 -11.97 -7.95
N ILE A 157 -4.54 -10.70 -7.51
CA ILE A 157 -5.66 -9.88 -7.05
C ILE A 157 -6.70 -9.68 -8.15
N GLY A 158 -6.27 -9.40 -9.39
CA GLY A 158 -7.17 -9.24 -10.53
C GLY A 158 -7.96 -10.50 -10.85
N VAL A 159 -7.33 -11.67 -10.76
CA VAL A 159 -7.99 -12.97 -10.90
C VAL A 159 -9.06 -13.15 -9.81
N GLU A 160 -8.71 -12.95 -8.55
CA GLU A 160 -9.66 -13.10 -7.43
C GLU A 160 -10.79 -12.05 -7.48
N CYS A 161 -10.49 -10.82 -7.89
CA CYS A 161 -11.47 -9.76 -8.06
C CYS A 161 -12.54 -10.18 -9.09
N ARG A 162 -12.10 -10.70 -10.23
CA ARG A 162 -13.04 -11.20 -11.24
C ARG A 162 -13.79 -12.45 -10.75
N ALA A 163 -13.13 -13.37 -10.08
CA ALA A 163 -13.74 -14.56 -9.50
C ALA A 163 -14.83 -14.21 -8.45
N SER A 164 -14.68 -13.09 -7.75
CA SER A 164 -15.69 -12.57 -6.80
C SER A 164 -16.85 -11.83 -7.48
N GLY A 165 -16.87 -11.72 -8.81
CA GLY A 165 -17.90 -11.01 -9.57
C GLY A 165 -17.71 -9.49 -9.63
N ALA A 166 -16.59 -8.95 -9.17
CA ALA A 166 -16.23 -7.55 -9.34
C ALA A 166 -15.51 -7.33 -10.69
N ASN A 167 -15.61 -6.11 -11.24
CA ASN A 167 -14.92 -5.71 -12.46
C ASN A 167 -14.05 -4.46 -12.27
N LEU A 168 -13.98 -3.95 -11.03
CA LEU A 168 -13.10 -2.85 -10.64
C LEU A 168 -12.49 -3.13 -9.27
N PHE A 169 -11.17 -3.02 -9.18
CA PHE A 169 -10.37 -3.09 -7.96
C PHE A 169 -9.86 -1.70 -7.55
N ALA A 170 -10.35 -1.18 -6.42
CA ALA A 170 -10.00 0.14 -5.91
C ALA A 170 -8.96 0.08 -4.78
N GLY A 171 -7.91 -0.70 -4.99
CA GLY A 171 -6.88 -0.95 -3.98
C GLY A 171 -5.49 -0.37 -4.29
N VAL A 172 -5.32 0.43 -5.35
CA VAL A 172 -4.01 1.02 -5.69
C VAL A 172 -3.83 2.32 -4.91
N CYS A 173 -3.40 2.21 -3.64
CA CYS A 173 -3.20 3.36 -2.76
C CYS A 173 -1.75 3.86 -2.86
N VAL A 174 -1.58 5.08 -3.40
CA VAL A 174 -0.28 5.73 -3.60
C VAL A 174 -0.16 7.06 -2.86
N ASN A 175 -0.94 7.26 -1.80
CA ASN A 175 -0.77 8.43 -0.94
C ASN A 175 0.60 8.40 -0.27
N LEU A 176 1.24 9.57 -0.18
CA LEU A 176 2.56 9.73 0.37
C LEU A 176 2.57 9.54 1.89
N LEU A 177 3.41 8.67 2.41
CA LEU A 177 3.62 8.55 3.85
C LEU A 177 4.42 9.74 4.36
N ARG A 178 3.73 10.78 4.80
CA ARG A 178 4.36 11.99 5.33
C ARG A 178 4.79 11.84 6.80
N HIS A 179 4.00 11.08 7.56
CA HIS A 179 4.25 10.85 9.00
C HIS A 179 3.82 9.44 9.40
N PRO A 180 4.64 8.69 10.15
CA PRO A 180 4.34 7.30 10.51
C PRO A 180 3.13 7.11 11.44
N ALA A 181 2.61 8.18 12.05
CA ALA A 181 1.38 8.13 12.84
C ALA A 181 0.11 8.05 12.00
N TRP A 182 0.17 8.29 10.69
CA TRP A 182 -0.99 8.15 9.82
C TRP A 182 -1.59 6.75 9.90
N GLY A 183 -2.86 6.64 10.29
CA GLY A 183 -3.51 5.36 10.57
C GLY A 183 -3.58 4.42 9.38
N ARG A 184 -3.73 4.94 8.15
CA ARG A 184 -3.74 4.15 6.91
C ARG A 184 -2.36 4.04 6.24
N ALA A 185 -1.27 4.32 6.97
CA ALA A 185 0.10 4.16 6.47
C ALA A 185 0.36 2.77 5.87
N GLN A 186 -0.24 1.73 6.42
CA GLN A 186 -0.12 0.36 5.93
C GLN A 186 -0.64 0.15 4.50
N GLU A 187 -1.52 1.02 4.01
CA GLU A 187 -2.17 0.90 2.70
C GLU A 187 -1.33 1.48 1.55
N THR A 188 -0.24 2.19 1.85
CA THR A 188 0.66 2.79 0.87
C THR A 188 2.03 2.11 0.85
N PHE A 189 2.83 2.35 -0.21
CA PHE A 189 4.12 1.67 -0.42
C PHE A 189 5.31 2.39 0.24
N GLY A 190 5.13 3.54 0.88
CA GLY A 190 6.21 4.24 1.58
C GLY A 190 6.17 5.76 1.52
N GLU A 191 7.32 6.39 1.74
CA GLU A 191 7.47 7.85 1.83
C GLU A 191 8.00 8.51 0.55
N ASP A 192 8.46 7.74 -0.44
CA ASP A 192 9.09 8.28 -1.63
C ASP A 192 8.18 8.20 -2.86
N PRO A 193 7.96 9.31 -3.60
CA PRO A 193 7.06 9.36 -4.76
C PRO A 193 7.45 8.41 -5.90
N HIS A 194 8.78 8.19 -6.13
CA HIS A 194 9.25 7.30 -7.18
C HIS A 194 8.97 5.84 -6.83
N LEU A 195 9.27 5.41 -5.59
CA LEU A 195 8.92 4.07 -5.11
C LEU A 195 7.40 3.84 -5.19
N LEU A 196 6.60 4.79 -4.71
CA LEU A 196 5.13 4.74 -4.77
C LEU A 196 4.62 4.59 -6.20
N GLY A 197 5.18 5.38 -7.12
CA GLY A 197 4.80 5.38 -8.53
C GLY A 197 5.10 4.04 -9.21
N GLU A 198 6.31 3.50 -9.04
CA GLU A 198 6.72 2.25 -9.67
C GLU A 198 5.95 1.03 -9.12
N MET A 199 5.76 0.97 -7.78
CA MET A 199 4.96 -0.10 -7.18
C MET A 199 3.48 0.02 -7.54
N GLY A 200 2.92 1.24 -7.53
CA GLY A 200 1.53 1.49 -7.93
C GLY A 200 1.28 1.12 -9.40
N ALA A 201 2.18 1.51 -10.31
CA ALA A 201 2.10 1.17 -11.73
C ALA A 201 2.19 -0.34 -11.98
N ALA A 202 3.07 -1.04 -11.23
CA ALA A 202 3.18 -2.50 -11.31
C ALA A 202 1.89 -3.19 -10.87
N LEU A 203 1.28 -2.73 -9.77
CA LEU A 203 -0.02 -3.24 -9.31
C LEU A 203 -1.11 -2.99 -10.37
N VAL A 204 -1.15 -1.79 -10.97
CA VAL A 204 -2.07 -1.47 -12.08
C VAL A 204 -1.90 -2.44 -13.24
N ARG A 205 -0.66 -2.69 -13.70
CA ARG A 205 -0.39 -3.62 -14.81
C ARG A 205 -0.92 -5.03 -14.53
N GLY A 206 -0.64 -5.56 -13.33
CA GLY A 206 -1.11 -6.89 -12.94
C GLY A 206 -2.64 -6.98 -12.90
N VAL A 207 -3.29 -6.09 -12.16
CA VAL A 207 -4.74 -6.04 -11.99
C VAL A 207 -5.46 -5.85 -13.34
N GLN A 208 -4.96 -4.97 -14.19
CA GLN A 208 -5.61 -4.61 -15.45
C GLN A 208 -5.48 -5.66 -16.55
N ARG A 209 -4.84 -6.80 -16.28
CA ARG A 209 -4.99 -8.00 -17.12
C ARG A 209 -6.39 -8.61 -16.99
N HIS A 210 -7.12 -8.32 -15.91
CA HIS A 210 -8.37 -9.00 -15.54
C HIS A 210 -9.55 -8.06 -15.34
N VAL A 211 -9.36 -6.95 -14.60
CA VAL A 211 -10.39 -5.99 -14.20
C VAL A 211 -9.84 -4.57 -14.25
N MET A 212 -10.71 -3.57 -14.18
CA MET A 212 -10.31 -2.17 -14.04
C MET A 212 -9.56 -1.96 -12.71
N ALA A 213 -8.47 -1.18 -12.72
CA ALA A 213 -7.81 -0.69 -11.52
C ALA A 213 -8.22 0.75 -11.23
N CYS A 214 -8.27 1.10 -9.93
CA CYS A 214 -8.49 2.47 -9.47
C CYS A 214 -7.36 2.89 -8.53
N VAL A 215 -6.65 3.97 -8.89
CA VAL A 215 -5.63 4.59 -8.04
C VAL A 215 -6.28 5.58 -7.08
N LYS A 216 -5.80 5.63 -5.82
CA LYS A 216 -6.40 6.41 -4.73
C LYS A 216 -5.37 6.93 -3.74
N HIS A 217 -5.71 7.97 -2.98
CA HIS A 217 -6.81 8.92 -3.04
C HIS A 217 -6.24 10.25 -3.53
N LEU A 218 -6.72 10.82 -4.61
CA LEU A 218 -6.22 12.07 -5.20
C LEU A 218 -6.85 13.28 -4.47
N ALA A 219 -6.08 14.07 -3.70
CA ALA A 219 -4.68 14.00 -3.32
C ALA A 219 -4.49 14.40 -1.84
N CYS A 220 -3.25 14.27 -1.35
CA CYS A 220 -2.82 14.73 -0.01
C CYS A 220 -3.58 14.08 1.16
N ASN A 221 -4.13 12.89 1.02
CA ASN A 221 -4.80 12.14 2.08
C ASN A 221 -3.78 11.35 2.90
N SER A 222 -3.09 12.03 3.84
CA SER A 222 -2.03 11.45 4.69
C SER A 222 -2.30 11.66 6.19
N MET A 223 -3.58 11.81 6.56
CA MET A 223 -4.12 11.89 7.92
C MET A 223 -5.45 11.14 7.93
N GLU A 224 -5.77 10.45 9.02
CA GLU A 224 -6.98 9.65 9.09
C GLU A 224 -8.09 10.29 9.91
N ASP A 225 -7.80 10.71 11.14
CA ASP A 225 -8.83 11.21 12.07
C ASP A 225 -9.48 12.50 11.59
N ALA A 226 -8.74 13.35 10.88
CA ALA A 226 -9.23 14.61 10.34
C ALA A 226 -9.68 14.54 8.87
N ARG A 227 -9.62 13.38 8.18
CA ARG A 227 -9.80 13.25 6.73
C ARG A 227 -11.06 13.90 6.16
N PHE A 228 -12.14 13.97 6.93
CA PHE A 228 -13.42 14.56 6.48
C PHE A 228 -13.54 16.08 6.67
N ARG A 229 -12.54 16.73 7.30
CA ARG A 229 -12.60 18.14 7.68
C ARG A 229 -11.31 18.93 7.45
N VAL A 230 -10.17 18.26 7.26
CA VAL A 230 -8.88 18.92 7.12
C VAL A 230 -8.74 19.61 5.78
N ASP A 231 -8.22 20.85 5.81
CA ASP A 231 -7.74 21.59 4.66
C ASP A 231 -6.20 21.53 4.62
N VAL A 232 -5.66 20.91 3.58
CA VAL A 232 -4.22 20.83 3.33
C VAL A 232 -3.80 22.02 2.50
N SER A 233 -3.09 22.97 3.12
CA SER A 233 -2.43 24.07 2.42
C SER A 233 -1.08 23.60 1.86
N ILE A 234 -0.86 23.77 0.56
CA ILE A 234 0.34 23.31 -0.15
C ILE A 234 0.68 24.22 -1.30
N ASP A 235 1.98 24.47 -1.52
CA ASP A 235 2.45 25.20 -2.69
C ASP A 235 2.33 24.33 -3.95
N GLU A 236 2.09 24.94 -5.11
CA GLU A 236 1.88 24.22 -6.38
C GLU A 236 3.09 23.37 -6.76
N ASP A 237 4.31 23.89 -6.56
CA ASP A 237 5.54 23.18 -6.86
C ASP A 237 5.71 21.94 -5.95
N ASP A 238 5.39 22.05 -4.65
CA ASP A 238 5.40 20.94 -3.72
C ASP A 238 4.36 19.89 -4.10
N LEU A 239 3.17 20.33 -4.50
CA LEU A 239 2.09 19.44 -4.94
C LEU A 239 2.53 18.63 -6.16
N ARG A 240 3.10 19.32 -7.18
CA ARG A 240 3.51 18.70 -8.45
C ARG A 240 4.75 17.83 -8.34
N ASP A 241 5.69 18.16 -7.47
CA ASP A 241 6.95 17.41 -7.36
C ASP A 241 6.90 16.23 -6.40
N LEU A 242 5.93 16.22 -5.45
CA LEU A 242 5.90 15.21 -4.38
C LEU A 242 4.57 14.46 -4.25
N TYR A 243 3.44 15.16 -4.38
CA TYR A 243 2.15 14.56 -4.06
C TYR A 243 1.37 14.07 -5.28
N LEU A 244 1.79 14.45 -6.48
CA LEU A 244 1.16 14.05 -7.75
C LEU A 244 1.98 13.06 -8.60
N PRO A 245 3.33 12.95 -8.53
CA PRO A 245 4.11 12.14 -9.47
C PRO A 245 3.72 10.65 -9.47
N GLN A 246 3.42 10.07 -8.31
CA GLN A 246 3.00 8.68 -8.19
C GLN A 246 1.62 8.42 -8.82
N PHE A 247 0.72 9.40 -8.79
CA PHE A 247 -0.55 9.33 -9.51
C PHE A 247 -0.32 9.43 -11.01
N ARG A 248 0.53 10.39 -11.44
CA ARG A 248 0.93 10.55 -12.83
C ARG A 248 1.51 9.26 -13.38
N ARG A 249 2.41 8.60 -12.64
CA ARG A 249 3.00 7.33 -13.05
C ARG A 249 1.96 6.22 -13.25
N CYS A 250 0.92 6.16 -12.42
CA CYS A 250 -0.20 5.24 -12.62
C CYS A 250 -1.08 5.63 -13.82
N VAL A 251 -1.25 6.93 -14.10
CA VAL A 251 -1.96 7.42 -15.29
C VAL A 251 -1.20 7.07 -16.57
N ASP A 252 0.12 7.26 -16.59
CA ASP A 252 0.98 6.88 -17.71
C ASP A 252 0.95 5.36 -17.97
N GLU A 253 0.65 4.54 -16.96
CA GLU A 253 0.41 3.10 -17.10
C GLU A 253 -0.99 2.76 -17.66
N GLY A 254 -1.86 3.75 -17.82
CA GLY A 254 -3.20 3.61 -18.36
C GLY A 254 -4.23 3.10 -17.36
N VAL A 255 -4.15 3.53 -16.09
CA VAL A 255 -5.13 3.19 -15.05
C VAL A 255 -6.54 3.58 -15.46
N ALA A 256 -7.52 2.70 -15.22
CA ALA A 256 -8.90 2.90 -15.67
C ALA A 256 -9.67 3.94 -14.85
N ALA A 257 -9.34 4.10 -13.57
CA ALA A 257 -10.05 5.02 -12.69
C ALA A 257 -9.13 5.70 -11.67
N VAL A 258 -9.53 6.88 -11.22
CA VAL A 258 -8.92 7.64 -10.12
C VAL A 258 -10.00 7.93 -9.08
N MET A 259 -9.72 7.64 -7.80
CA MET A 259 -10.61 7.98 -6.69
C MET A 259 -10.14 9.26 -6.01
N THR A 260 -11.06 10.21 -5.79
CA THR A 260 -10.78 11.48 -5.09
C THR A 260 -10.71 11.29 -3.59
N ALA A 261 -9.88 12.09 -2.92
CA ALA A 261 -9.75 12.09 -1.47
C ALA A 261 -10.91 12.83 -0.77
N TYR A 262 -11.08 12.57 0.53
CA TYR A 262 -12.09 13.24 1.36
C TYR A 262 -11.72 14.66 1.76
N ASN A 263 -10.43 14.95 1.93
CA ASN A 263 -9.92 16.22 2.45
C ASN A 263 -10.03 17.36 1.44
N GLN A 264 -9.78 18.57 1.91
CA GLN A 264 -9.57 19.73 1.07
C GLN A 264 -8.08 19.88 0.73
N VAL A 265 -7.82 20.51 -0.42
CA VAL A 265 -6.52 21.02 -0.83
C VAL A 265 -6.71 22.48 -1.19
N ASN A 266 -5.95 23.37 -0.53
CA ASN A 266 -6.00 24.82 -0.74
C ASN A 266 -7.43 25.42 -0.68
N GLY A 267 -8.25 24.91 0.25
CA GLY A 267 -9.61 25.37 0.49
C GLY A 267 -10.70 24.71 -0.33
N GLU A 268 -10.36 23.81 -1.28
CA GLU A 268 -11.34 23.10 -2.11
C GLU A 268 -11.37 21.61 -1.81
N TRP A 269 -12.56 21.02 -1.67
CA TRP A 269 -12.71 19.57 -1.50
C TRP A 269 -12.18 18.82 -2.73
N CYS A 270 -11.35 17.79 -2.54
CA CYS A 270 -10.75 17.05 -3.66
C CYS A 270 -11.77 16.58 -4.70
N GLY A 271 -12.95 16.10 -4.28
CA GLY A 271 -14.03 15.72 -5.21
C GLY A 271 -14.70 16.89 -5.97
N HIS A 272 -14.36 18.13 -5.64
CA HIS A 272 -14.85 19.37 -6.29
C HIS A 272 -13.72 20.22 -6.86
N HIS A 273 -12.48 19.75 -6.82
CA HIS A 273 -11.29 20.53 -7.13
C HIS A 273 -11.01 20.55 -8.64
N ARG A 274 -11.52 21.58 -9.34
CA ARG A 274 -11.41 21.68 -10.79
C ARG A 274 -9.94 21.57 -11.26
N HIS A 275 -9.03 22.32 -10.62
CA HIS A 275 -7.62 22.29 -10.99
C HIS A 275 -7.04 20.85 -10.95
N LEU A 276 -7.29 20.09 -9.87
CA LEU A 276 -6.80 18.72 -9.80
C LEU A 276 -7.46 17.78 -10.80
N LEU A 277 -8.81 17.86 -10.95
CA LEU A 277 -9.58 16.85 -11.68
C LEU A 277 -9.68 17.10 -13.17
N THR A 278 -9.73 18.37 -13.57
CA THR A 278 -9.86 18.76 -14.96
C THR A 278 -8.52 19.22 -15.49
N ASP A 279 -7.98 20.32 -14.94
CA ASP A 279 -6.84 21.00 -15.56
C ASP A 279 -5.57 20.13 -15.51
N VAL A 280 -5.27 19.49 -14.36
CA VAL A 280 -4.08 18.61 -14.21
C VAL A 280 -4.36 17.20 -14.71
N LEU A 281 -5.35 16.50 -14.12
CA LEU A 281 -5.54 15.07 -14.37
C LEU A 281 -6.02 14.82 -15.82
N LYS A 282 -7.09 15.49 -16.27
CA LYS A 282 -7.71 15.19 -17.56
C LYS A 282 -7.02 15.92 -18.73
N ASP A 283 -6.73 17.22 -18.58
CA ASP A 283 -6.25 18.04 -19.69
C ASP A 283 -4.71 17.94 -19.83
N GLU A 284 -3.96 18.17 -18.73
CA GLU A 284 -2.49 18.15 -18.79
C GLU A 284 -1.93 16.72 -18.94
N TRP A 285 -2.45 15.76 -18.16
CA TRP A 285 -1.96 14.37 -18.22
C TRP A 285 -2.67 13.52 -19.26
N GLY A 286 -3.73 14.02 -19.90
CA GLY A 286 -4.49 13.28 -20.91
C GLY A 286 -5.18 12.02 -20.36
N PHE A 287 -5.60 12.03 -19.10
CA PHE A 287 -6.27 10.89 -18.48
C PHE A 287 -7.57 10.54 -19.20
N ASP A 288 -7.61 9.36 -19.79
CA ASP A 288 -8.76 8.87 -20.58
C ASP A 288 -9.74 7.99 -19.80
N GLY A 289 -9.42 7.69 -18.53
CA GLY A 289 -10.28 6.99 -17.59
C GLY A 289 -11.34 7.87 -16.96
N PHE A 290 -11.96 7.40 -15.88
CA PHE A 290 -12.99 8.14 -15.14
C PHE A 290 -12.56 8.43 -13.70
N VAL A 291 -13.11 9.53 -13.15
CA VAL A 291 -12.90 9.95 -11.76
C VAL A 291 -14.10 9.53 -10.92
N MET A 292 -13.86 8.74 -9.89
CA MET A 292 -14.90 8.33 -8.93
C MET A 292 -14.68 8.96 -7.57
N SER A 293 -15.76 9.17 -6.82
CA SER A 293 -15.68 9.66 -5.45
C SER A 293 -15.23 8.55 -4.51
N ASP A 294 -14.58 8.89 -3.41
CA ASP A 294 -14.59 8.06 -2.23
C ASP A 294 -16.02 7.95 -1.66
N PHE A 295 -16.27 6.95 -0.83
CA PHE A 295 -17.63 6.56 -0.43
C PHE A 295 -18.33 7.64 0.40
N LEU A 296 -19.61 7.88 0.09
CA LEU A 296 -20.54 8.78 0.79
C LEU A 296 -20.10 10.25 0.81
N LEU A 297 -19.01 10.59 1.48
CA LEU A 297 -18.54 11.96 1.71
C LEU A 297 -17.51 12.45 0.71
N GLY A 298 -17.11 11.65 -0.27
CA GLY A 298 -16.16 12.04 -1.31
C GLY A 298 -16.64 13.20 -2.20
N VAL A 299 -17.97 13.40 -2.27
CA VAL A 299 -18.59 14.57 -2.91
C VAL A 299 -19.59 15.25 -1.97
N ARG A 300 -19.69 16.58 -2.05
CA ARG A 300 -20.58 17.37 -1.19
C ARG A 300 -21.86 17.81 -1.91
N SER A 301 -21.85 17.84 -3.25
CA SER A 301 -23.01 18.20 -4.08
C SER A 301 -22.87 17.69 -5.51
N GLY A 302 -23.94 17.69 -6.30
CA GLY A 302 -23.89 17.39 -7.73
C GLY A 302 -23.04 18.35 -8.57
N MET A 303 -22.62 19.50 -8.01
CA MET A 303 -21.69 20.41 -8.68
C MET A 303 -20.29 19.83 -8.89
N ALA A 304 -19.93 18.74 -8.17
CA ALA A 304 -18.68 18.02 -8.38
C ALA A 304 -18.48 17.59 -9.84
N VAL A 305 -19.57 17.28 -10.56
CA VAL A 305 -19.49 16.93 -11.98
C VAL A 305 -18.90 18.07 -12.81
N ALA A 306 -19.26 19.32 -12.52
CA ALA A 306 -18.70 20.49 -13.23
C ALA A 306 -17.20 20.65 -12.99
N ALA A 307 -16.68 20.17 -11.85
CA ALA A 307 -15.26 20.21 -11.52
C ALA A 307 -14.44 19.05 -12.11
N GLY A 308 -15.08 18.03 -12.68
CA GLY A 308 -14.38 16.91 -13.27
C GLY A 308 -14.70 15.54 -12.66
N GLN A 309 -15.51 15.49 -11.59
CA GLN A 309 -15.98 14.22 -11.00
C GLN A 309 -16.90 13.50 -11.99
N ASP A 310 -16.71 12.19 -12.19
CA ASP A 310 -17.53 11.42 -13.15
C ASP A 310 -18.55 10.51 -12.46
N VAL A 311 -18.20 9.88 -11.34
CA VAL A 311 -19.08 8.92 -10.64
C VAL A 311 -19.14 9.19 -9.14
N GLU A 312 -20.36 9.18 -8.60
CA GLU A 312 -20.61 9.15 -7.15
C GLU A 312 -20.75 7.72 -6.65
N MET A 313 -20.01 7.35 -5.59
CA MET A 313 -20.06 6.03 -4.97
C MET A 313 -20.47 6.09 -3.49
N PRO A 314 -21.05 5.01 -2.93
CA PRO A 314 -21.50 3.78 -3.58
C PRO A 314 -23.00 3.83 -3.94
N PHE A 315 -23.71 4.92 -3.61
CA PHE A 315 -25.16 5.07 -3.78
C PHE A 315 -25.51 6.37 -4.49
N GLU A 316 -26.69 6.42 -5.10
CA GLU A 316 -27.27 7.66 -5.60
C GLU A 316 -27.67 8.58 -4.45
N TRP A 317 -26.89 9.63 -4.19
CA TRP A 317 -27.15 10.60 -3.13
C TRP A 317 -27.11 12.06 -3.64
N ARG A 318 -25.92 12.59 -3.81
CA ARG A 318 -25.73 13.99 -4.23
C ARG A 318 -26.02 14.17 -5.72
N PHE A 319 -25.67 13.17 -6.54
CA PHE A 319 -25.88 13.20 -7.97
C PHE A 319 -27.34 13.03 -8.39
N ARG A 320 -28.23 12.63 -7.48
CA ARG A 320 -29.69 12.71 -7.70
C ARG A 320 -30.15 14.10 -8.12
N SER A 321 -29.39 15.16 -7.78
CA SER A 321 -29.68 16.53 -8.18
C SER A 321 -29.26 16.89 -9.61
N LEU A 322 -28.45 16.06 -10.31
CA LEU A 322 -27.83 16.39 -11.60
C LEU A 322 -28.84 16.77 -12.67
N GLY A 323 -29.93 16.02 -12.85
CA GLY A 323 -30.94 16.38 -13.84
C GLY A 323 -31.57 17.77 -13.62
N ARG A 324 -31.67 18.22 -12.35
CA ARG A 324 -32.11 19.59 -12.04
C ARG A 324 -31.02 20.62 -12.35
N LEU A 325 -29.76 20.29 -12.04
CA LEU A 325 -28.61 21.17 -12.30
C LEU A 325 -28.40 21.41 -13.81
N VAL A 326 -28.56 20.34 -14.61
CA VAL A 326 -28.53 20.43 -16.09
C VAL A 326 -29.65 21.33 -16.62
N ARG A 327 -30.90 21.10 -16.20
CA ARG A 327 -32.04 21.95 -16.63
C ARG A 327 -31.87 23.42 -16.23
N ARG A 328 -31.13 23.73 -15.16
CA ARG A 328 -30.83 25.11 -14.72
C ARG A 328 -29.54 25.67 -15.31
N GLY A 329 -28.90 24.97 -16.24
CA GLY A 329 -27.64 25.37 -16.85
C GLY A 329 -26.43 25.48 -15.90
N ARG A 330 -26.50 24.86 -14.69
CA ARG A 330 -25.42 24.86 -13.70
C ARG A 330 -24.37 23.78 -13.99
N VAL A 331 -24.76 22.71 -14.68
CA VAL A 331 -23.90 21.67 -15.24
C VAL A 331 -24.27 21.55 -16.71
N SER A 332 -23.30 21.52 -17.62
CA SER A 332 -23.59 21.38 -19.05
C SER A 332 -23.97 19.94 -19.39
N GLY A 333 -24.81 19.75 -20.41
CA GLY A 333 -25.13 18.41 -20.94
C GLY A 333 -23.89 17.71 -21.48
N GLU A 334 -23.02 18.45 -22.17
CA GLU A 334 -21.76 17.95 -22.71
C GLU A 334 -20.84 17.34 -21.63
N ARG A 335 -20.80 17.97 -20.43
CA ARG A 335 -20.00 17.44 -19.31
C ARG A 335 -20.60 16.14 -18.75
N VAL A 336 -21.93 16.01 -18.75
CA VAL A 336 -22.61 14.74 -18.37
C VAL A 336 -22.31 13.66 -19.42
N ASP A 337 -22.36 14.00 -20.70
CA ASP A 337 -22.05 13.08 -21.79
C ASP A 337 -20.56 12.65 -21.78
N ASP A 338 -19.63 13.57 -21.47
CA ASP A 338 -18.20 13.23 -21.27
C ASP A 338 -18.02 12.25 -20.10
N ALA A 339 -18.67 12.49 -18.94
CA ALA A 339 -18.60 11.58 -17.80
C ALA A 339 -19.13 10.18 -18.14
N ALA A 340 -20.32 10.15 -18.78
CA ALA A 340 -20.93 8.88 -19.21
C ALA A 340 -20.04 8.14 -20.23
N ARG A 341 -19.44 8.86 -21.18
CA ARG A 341 -18.50 8.31 -22.16
C ARG A 341 -17.28 7.69 -21.50
N ARG A 342 -16.68 8.38 -20.54
CA ARG A 342 -15.49 7.90 -19.81
C ARG A 342 -15.77 6.60 -19.06
N VAL A 343 -16.86 6.54 -18.30
CA VAL A 343 -17.30 5.34 -17.56
C VAL A 343 -17.58 4.18 -18.52
N LEU A 344 -18.33 4.42 -19.58
CA LEU A 344 -18.72 3.39 -20.53
C LEU A 344 -17.54 2.89 -21.35
N ARG A 345 -16.64 3.80 -21.77
CA ARG A 345 -15.42 3.45 -22.50
C ARG A 345 -14.55 2.44 -21.76
N GLN A 346 -14.36 2.63 -20.45
CA GLN A 346 -13.56 1.68 -19.67
C GLN A 346 -14.28 0.33 -19.52
N GLN A 347 -15.60 0.32 -19.32
CA GLN A 347 -16.36 -0.93 -19.29
C GLN A 347 -16.23 -1.70 -20.63
N VAL A 348 -16.37 -1.02 -21.77
CA VAL A 348 -16.20 -1.61 -23.10
C VAL A 348 -14.76 -2.11 -23.30
N ARG A 349 -13.75 -1.33 -22.93
CA ARG A 349 -12.33 -1.68 -23.04
C ARG A 349 -12.00 -2.97 -22.28
N PHE A 350 -12.47 -3.10 -21.04
CA PHE A 350 -12.17 -4.28 -20.22
C PHE A 350 -13.02 -5.50 -20.58
N ALA A 351 -14.25 -5.31 -21.05
CA ALA A 351 -15.06 -6.38 -21.62
C ALA A 351 -14.41 -6.95 -22.90
N ALA A 352 -13.91 -6.09 -23.80
CA ALA A 352 -13.19 -6.51 -25.01
C ALA A 352 -11.88 -7.26 -24.70
N ARG A 353 -11.14 -6.85 -23.65
CA ARG A 353 -9.97 -7.60 -23.17
C ARG A 353 -10.34 -9.00 -22.70
N ALA A 354 -11.43 -9.12 -21.93
CA ALA A 354 -11.92 -10.38 -21.42
C ALA A 354 -12.33 -11.34 -22.56
N ALA A 355 -12.99 -10.84 -23.63
CA ALA A 355 -13.39 -11.64 -24.77
C ALA A 355 -12.21 -12.20 -25.59
N ARG A 356 -11.06 -11.47 -25.65
CA ARG A 356 -9.86 -11.92 -26.33
C ARG A 356 -9.02 -12.95 -25.58
N ALA A 357 -9.16 -13.02 -24.27
CA ALA A 357 -8.34 -13.93 -23.45
C ALA A 357 -8.58 -15.42 -23.76
N GLY A 358 -9.32 -15.73 -24.86
CA GLY A 358 -9.46 -17.05 -25.44
C GLY A 358 -10.53 -17.92 -24.82
N GLU A 359 -10.73 -19.04 -25.36
CA GLU A 359 -11.68 -20.10 -25.11
C GLU A 359 -12.46 -20.07 -23.77
N ARG A 360 -13.78 -20.06 -23.83
CA ARG A 360 -14.69 -19.99 -22.66
C ARG A 360 -14.32 -20.98 -21.55
N ASP A 361 -13.85 -22.18 -21.89
CA ASP A 361 -13.49 -23.20 -20.92
C ASP A 361 -12.19 -22.86 -20.15
N ALA A 362 -11.18 -22.30 -20.83
CA ALA A 362 -9.94 -21.85 -20.17
C ALA A 362 -10.20 -20.67 -19.24
N LEU A 363 -11.12 -19.76 -19.61
CA LEU A 363 -11.55 -18.65 -18.74
C LEU A 363 -12.31 -19.17 -17.52
N ALA A 364 -13.16 -20.21 -17.70
CA ALA A 364 -13.90 -20.82 -16.59
C ALA A 364 -12.96 -21.36 -15.52
N HIS A 365 -11.87 -22.03 -15.89
CA HIS A 365 -10.89 -22.52 -14.93
C HIS A 365 -10.07 -21.40 -14.30
N ARG A 366 -9.72 -20.37 -15.04
CA ARG A 366 -8.88 -19.25 -14.56
C ARG A 366 -9.55 -18.44 -13.47
N TYR A 367 -10.88 -18.28 -13.52
CA TYR A 367 -11.65 -17.48 -12.55
C TYR A 367 -12.61 -18.35 -11.72
N ALA A 368 -12.32 -19.63 -11.59
CA ALA A 368 -13.12 -20.51 -10.74
C ALA A 368 -13.03 -20.10 -9.26
N PRO A 369 -14.07 -20.29 -8.45
CA PRO A 369 -13.99 -20.00 -7.00
C PRO A 369 -12.84 -20.70 -6.29
N SER A 370 -12.37 -21.83 -6.79
CA SER A 370 -11.24 -22.59 -6.25
C SER A 370 -9.88 -21.91 -6.38
N VAL A 371 -9.74 -20.88 -7.24
CA VAL A 371 -8.48 -20.11 -7.34
C VAL A 371 -8.33 -19.12 -6.19
N VAL A 372 -9.46 -18.74 -5.57
CA VAL A 372 -9.50 -17.76 -4.48
C VAL A 372 -8.82 -18.36 -3.24
N ALA A 373 -7.78 -17.68 -2.77
CA ALA A 373 -6.90 -18.18 -1.71
C ALA A 373 -6.38 -19.62 -1.95
N GLY A 374 -6.27 -20.00 -3.22
CA GLY A 374 -5.70 -21.29 -3.64
C GLY A 374 -4.20 -21.37 -3.37
N GLU A 375 -3.64 -22.57 -3.56
CA GLU A 375 -2.23 -22.87 -3.20
C GLU A 375 -1.24 -21.92 -3.87
N ALA A 376 -1.42 -21.59 -5.14
CA ALA A 376 -0.54 -20.67 -5.88
C ALA A 376 -0.55 -19.26 -5.29
N HIS A 377 -1.74 -18.73 -4.95
CA HIS A 377 -1.86 -17.39 -4.36
C HIS A 377 -1.34 -17.35 -2.91
N ARG A 378 -1.55 -18.43 -2.14
CA ARG A 378 -0.96 -18.57 -0.80
C ARG A 378 0.56 -18.65 -0.86
N ALA A 379 1.12 -19.40 -1.81
CA ALA A 379 2.56 -19.48 -2.04
C ALA A 379 3.15 -18.11 -2.41
N LEU A 380 2.46 -17.35 -3.27
CA LEU A 380 2.85 -15.97 -3.61
C LEU A 380 2.76 -15.05 -2.39
N ALA A 381 1.70 -15.13 -1.58
CA ALA A 381 1.57 -14.34 -0.35
C ALA A 381 2.71 -14.62 0.64
N ARG A 382 3.14 -15.89 0.76
CA ARG A 382 4.31 -16.27 1.56
C ARG A 382 5.60 -15.70 0.97
N GLU A 383 5.85 -15.84 -0.33
CA GLU A 383 7.02 -15.27 -1.01
C GLU A 383 7.13 -13.76 -0.77
N VAL A 384 6.02 -13.04 -0.91
CA VAL A 384 5.96 -11.59 -0.65
C VAL A 384 6.31 -11.28 0.81
N ALA A 385 5.77 -12.04 1.76
CA ALA A 385 6.09 -11.85 3.18
C ALA A 385 7.58 -12.10 3.47
N GLU A 386 8.16 -13.16 2.92
CA GLU A 386 9.58 -13.50 3.05
C GLU A 386 10.48 -12.37 2.53
N ARG A 387 10.15 -11.82 1.35
CA ARG A 387 10.95 -10.77 0.69
C ARG A 387 10.75 -9.38 1.30
N SER A 388 9.66 -9.17 2.05
CA SER A 388 9.33 -7.88 2.66
C SER A 388 9.90 -7.67 4.05
N MET A 389 10.23 -8.74 4.78
CA MET A 389 10.75 -8.63 6.14
C MET A 389 12.11 -7.92 6.15
N VAL A 390 12.25 -6.93 7.05
CA VAL A 390 13.45 -6.09 7.15
C VAL A 390 14.21 -6.41 8.43
N LEU A 391 15.42 -6.91 8.28
CA LEU A 391 16.33 -7.11 9.41
C LEU A 391 16.98 -5.78 9.79
N LEU A 392 16.60 -5.24 10.95
CA LEU A 392 17.06 -3.93 11.42
C LEU A 392 18.33 -4.01 12.27
N ARG A 393 18.47 -5.10 13.00
CA ARG A 393 19.61 -5.35 13.88
C ARG A 393 19.90 -6.84 13.91
N ASN A 394 21.19 -7.21 13.90
CA ASN A 394 21.63 -8.58 14.10
C ASN A 394 23.06 -8.58 14.63
N GLN A 395 23.20 -8.63 15.94
CA GLN A 395 24.50 -8.56 16.60
C GLN A 395 25.07 -9.94 16.90
N ALA A 396 26.38 -9.99 16.94
CA ALA A 396 27.06 -11.15 17.46
C ALA A 396 26.96 -11.19 19.00
N VAL A 397 26.42 -12.25 19.53
CA VAL A 397 26.32 -12.50 20.97
C VAL A 397 27.27 -13.62 21.34
N ARG A 398 27.87 -13.51 22.52
CA ARG A 398 28.72 -14.59 23.04
C ARG A 398 27.80 -15.69 23.57
N PRO A 399 27.85 -16.92 23.04
CA PRO A 399 27.09 -18.01 23.63
C PRO A 399 27.53 -18.22 25.09
N PRO A 400 26.63 -18.64 26.00
CA PRO A 400 27.01 -19.01 27.34
C PRO A 400 28.13 -20.07 27.28
N ALA A 401 29.12 -19.92 28.15
CA ALA A 401 30.24 -20.87 28.17
C ALA A 401 29.69 -22.30 28.41
N PRO A 402 30.07 -23.30 27.58
CA PRO A 402 29.62 -24.65 27.79
C PRO A 402 30.05 -25.10 29.19
N ALA A 403 29.14 -25.77 29.92
CA ALA A 403 29.40 -26.30 31.25
C ALA A 403 30.59 -27.28 31.29
N SER A 404 31.07 -27.76 30.14
CA SER A 404 32.17 -28.67 29.93
C SER A 404 33.55 -28.02 29.70
N GLY A 405 33.72 -26.69 29.88
CA GLY A 405 35.01 -26.02 29.78
C GLY A 405 35.58 -25.84 28.36
N GLY A 406 34.74 -25.84 27.34
CA GLY A 406 35.13 -25.65 25.95
C GLY A 406 35.66 -24.22 25.65
N ARG A 407 36.52 -24.11 24.62
CA ARG A 407 37.12 -22.86 24.16
C ARG A 407 36.04 -21.87 23.76
N ALA A 408 36.15 -20.63 24.25
CA ALA A 408 35.23 -19.54 23.87
C ALA A 408 35.17 -19.40 22.34
N VAL A 409 34.01 -19.67 21.75
CA VAL A 409 33.74 -19.46 20.32
C VAL A 409 33.58 -17.96 20.08
N ALA A 410 34.03 -17.45 18.93
CA ALA A 410 33.78 -16.07 18.50
C ALA A 410 32.27 -15.81 18.48
N GLY A 411 31.82 -14.60 18.85
CA GLY A 411 30.41 -14.29 18.92
C GLY A 411 29.69 -14.60 17.60
N GLU A 412 28.63 -15.37 17.67
CA GLU A 412 27.75 -15.67 16.53
C GLU A 412 26.59 -14.67 16.50
N HIS A 413 26.16 -14.29 15.31
CA HIS A 413 24.95 -13.48 15.15
C HIS A 413 23.72 -14.20 15.74
N VAL A 414 22.77 -13.44 16.29
CA VAL A 414 21.54 -14.01 16.86
C VAL A 414 20.74 -14.74 15.79
N LEU A 415 20.62 -14.15 14.61
CA LEU A 415 19.91 -14.72 13.46
C LEU A 415 20.88 -15.02 12.31
N PRO A 416 20.62 -16.07 11.52
CA PRO A 416 19.53 -17.02 11.68
C PRO A 416 19.76 -17.99 12.85
N PHE A 417 18.70 -18.50 13.43
CA PHE A 417 18.79 -19.64 14.35
C PHE A 417 19.24 -20.88 13.59
N ASP A 418 20.20 -21.59 14.14
CA ASP A 418 20.66 -22.86 13.59
C ASP A 418 19.78 -24.00 14.13
N PRO A 419 18.93 -24.64 13.28
CA PRO A 419 18.00 -25.66 13.74
C PRO A 419 18.67 -26.92 14.24
N GLU A 420 19.96 -27.17 13.91
CA GLU A 420 20.73 -28.34 14.42
C GLU A 420 21.28 -28.07 15.82
N ARG A 421 21.27 -26.81 16.29
CA ARG A 421 21.86 -26.37 17.57
C ARG A 421 20.87 -25.81 18.57
N VAL A 422 19.62 -25.61 18.15
CA VAL A 422 18.51 -25.08 18.97
C VAL A 422 17.59 -26.23 19.32
N GLU A 423 17.48 -26.58 20.61
CA GLU A 423 16.58 -27.61 21.10
C GLU A 423 15.29 -27.01 21.69
N SER A 424 15.34 -25.72 22.10
CA SER A 424 14.22 -25.04 22.75
C SER A 424 14.07 -23.58 22.30
N LEU A 425 12.83 -23.18 22.02
CA LEU A 425 12.45 -21.83 21.59
C LEU A 425 11.33 -21.30 22.49
N ALA A 426 11.57 -20.16 23.14
CA ALA A 426 10.53 -19.41 23.83
C ALA A 426 9.92 -18.35 22.89
N VAL A 427 8.63 -18.46 22.60
CA VAL A 427 7.86 -17.47 21.86
C VAL A 427 7.05 -16.63 22.83
N LEU A 428 7.27 -15.31 22.83
CA LEU A 428 6.72 -14.42 23.83
C LEU A 428 5.93 -13.29 23.17
N GLY A 429 4.91 -12.79 23.85
CA GLY A 429 4.05 -11.71 23.40
C GLY A 429 2.72 -12.20 22.83
N ARG A 430 1.67 -11.44 23.13
CA ARG A 430 0.29 -11.77 22.73
C ARG A 430 0.10 -11.82 21.22
N LEU A 431 0.86 -11.01 20.46
CA LEU A 431 0.73 -10.95 18.99
C LEU A 431 1.23 -12.23 18.31
N ALA A 432 2.03 -13.03 18.97
CA ALA A 432 2.51 -14.31 18.42
C ALA A 432 1.36 -15.25 18.05
N ALA A 433 0.30 -15.28 18.87
CA ALA A 433 -0.86 -16.18 18.69
C ALA A 433 -2.07 -15.50 18.02
N LEU A 434 -1.97 -14.22 17.62
CA LEU A 434 -3.09 -13.51 17.02
C LEU A 434 -2.97 -13.45 15.48
N PRO A 435 -4.09 -13.61 14.76
CA PRO A 435 -4.13 -13.45 13.29
C PRO A 435 -4.08 -11.95 12.92
N VAL A 436 -2.90 -11.36 12.90
CA VAL A 436 -2.71 -9.93 12.63
C VAL A 436 -2.39 -9.72 11.15
N THR A 437 -3.38 -9.30 10.36
CA THR A 437 -3.24 -9.05 8.91
C THR A 437 -3.37 -7.57 8.53
N GLY A 438 -3.47 -6.66 9.50
CA GLY A 438 -3.64 -5.22 9.31
C GLY A 438 -4.97 -4.71 9.87
N ASP A 439 -5.41 -3.54 9.42
CA ASP A 439 -6.64 -2.91 9.87
C ASP A 439 -7.91 -3.70 9.49
N ARG A 440 -9.05 -3.27 10.03
CA ARG A 440 -10.36 -3.88 9.78
C ARG A 440 -11.38 -2.91 9.17
N GLY A 441 -10.89 -1.85 8.54
CA GLY A 441 -11.70 -0.90 7.76
C GLY A 441 -12.02 -1.40 6.35
N SER A 442 -12.08 -0.48 5.40
CA SER A 442 -12.37 -0.78 3.98
C SER A 442 -11.35 -1.72 3.33
N SER A 443 -10.13 -1.79 3.88
CA SER A 443 -9.07 -2.69 3.42
C SER A 443 -9.11 -4.10 4.01
N HIS A 444 -10.14 -4.44 4.82
CA HIS A 444 -10.23 -5.74 5.50
C HIS A 444 -10.50 -6.90 4.54
N VAL A 445 -9.48 -7.70 4.25
CA VAL A 445 -9.59 -8.95 3.49
C VAL A 445 -9.92 -10.10 4.44
N ARG A 446 -10.98 -10.85 4.13
CA ARG A 446 -11.39 -12.04 4.90
C ARG A 446 -10.66 -13.27 4.36
N ALA A 447 -9.46 -13.53 4.87
CA ALA A 447 -8.72 -14.74 4.53
C ALA A 447 -9.43 -15.99 5.09
N PRO A 448 -9.50 -17.09 4.32
CA PRO A 448 -10.10 -18.35 4.83
C PRO A 448 -9.32 -18.95 6.01
N SER A 449 -8.04 -18.68 6.12
CA SER A 449 -7.17 -19.04 7.24
C SER A 449 -6.02 -18.05 7.34
N VAL A 450 -5.45 -17.90 8.54
CA VAL A 450 -4.25 -17.08 8.78
C VAL A 450 -3.29 -17.91 9.63
N VAL A 451 -2.07 -18.06 9.16
CA VAL A 451 -0.99 -18.71 9.91
C VAL A 451 -0.34 -17.66 10.80
N THR A 452 -0.54 -17.77 12.11
CA THR A 452 0.07 -16.88 13.10
C THR A 452 1.58 -17.10 13.22
N ALA A 453 2.29 -16.17 13.84
CA ALA A 453 3.72 -16.32 14.11
C ALA A 453 3.98 -17.61 14.93
N LEU A 454 3.15 -17.88 15.93
CA LEU A 454 3.25 -19.06 16.76
C LEU A 454 2.99 -20.36 15.98
N ASP A 455 1.98 -20.37 15.09
CA ASP A 455 1.68 -21.55 14.27
C ASP A 455 2.86 -21.87 13.32
N GLY A 456 3.43 -20.85 12.68
CA GLY A 456 4.59 -21.02 11.80
C GLY A 456 5.83 -21.53 12.54
N LEU A 457 6.09 -20.99 13.73
CA LEU A 457 7.23 -21.41 14.57
C LEU A 457 7.04 -22.82 15.14
N ARG A 458 5.81 -23.21 15.51
CA ARG A 458 5.50 -24.59 15.91
C ARG A 458 5.70 -25.57 14.77
N ALA A 459 5.19 -25.25 13.58
CA ALA A 459 5.39 -26.08 12.40
C ALA A 459 6.88 -26.28 12.06
N ALA A 460 7.70 -25.23 12.24
CA ALA A 460 9.16 -25.35 12.12
C ALA A 460 9.74 -26.19 13.25
N GLY A 461 9.28 -26.02 14.49
CA GLY A 461 9.68 -26.81 15.65
C GLY A 461 9.41 -28.30 15.45
N ASP A 462 8.23 -28.67 14.98
CA ASP A 462 7.87 -30.04 14.66
C ASP A 462 8.80 -30.65 13.60
N ARG A 463 9.16 -29.87 12.56
CA ARG A 463 10.06 -30.30 11.48
C ARG A 463 11.50 -30.54 11.96
N TRP A 464 11.98 -29.68 12.87
CA TRP A 464 13.37 -29.69 13.36
C TRP A 464 13.53 -30.31 14.75
N VAL A 465 12.44 -30.83 15.36
CA VAL A 465 12.40 -31.41 16.71
C VAL A 465 12.80 -30.38 17.78
N ILE A 466 12.35 -29.12 17.62
CA ILE A 466 12.60 -28.05 18.58
C ILE A 466 11.37 -27.90 19.50
N ASN A 467 11.58 -27.86 20.81
CA ASN A 467 10.51 -27.61 21.78
C ASN A 467 10.10 -26.13 21.78
N VAL A 468 8.89 -25.81 21.28
CA VAL A 468 8.37 -24.46 21.19
C VAL A 468 7.39 -24.18 22.32
N SER A 469 7.79 -23.36 23.29
CA SER A 469 6.94 -22.84 24.36
C SER A 469 6.35 -21.48 24.01
N HIS A 470 5.19 -21.13 24.57
CA HIS A 470 4.57 -19.81 24.37
C HIS A 470 4.10 -19.20 25.69
N GLN A 471 4.43 -17.91 25.88
CA GLN A 471 3.92 -17.05 26.93
C GLN A 471 3.34 -15.77 26.35
N PRO A 472 2.07 -15.40 26.60
CA PRO A 472 1.46 -14.17 26.08
C PRO A 472 2.19 -12.90 26.52
N GLY A 473 2.93 -12.96 27.61
CA GLY A 473 3.73 -11.84 28.13
C GLY A 473 3.02 -11.01 29.20
N ASP A 474 1.76 -11.31 29.52
CA ASP A 474 1.01 -10.60 30.58
C ASP A 474 1.66 -10.77 31.96
N ASP A 475 2.30 -11.92 32.20
CA ASP A 475 3.12 -12.21 33.38
C ASP A 475 4.61 -12.13 33.00
N LEU A 476 5.30 -11.08 33.44
CA LEU A 476 6.72 -10.86 33.16
C LEU A 476 7.64 -11.86 33.86
N ASP A 477 7.24 -12.44 35.00
CA ASP A 477 8.04 -13.45 35.69
C ASP A 477 7.95 -14.80 34.98
N ALA A 478 6.77 -15.17 34.50
CA ALA A 478 6.59 -16.35 33.64
C ALA A 478 7.35 -16.19 32.31
N ALA A 479 7.32 -14.98 31.71
CA ALA A 479 8.09 -14.68 30.50
C ALA A 479 9.60 -14.77 30.73
N ARG A 480 10.09 -14.25 31.86
CA ARG A 480 11.49 -14.35 32.29
C ARG A 480 11.92 -15.80 32.46
N LEU A 481 11.11 -16.62 33.13
CA LEU A 481 11.41 -18.03 33.34
C LEU A 481 11.50 -18.79 32.00
N ALA A 482 10.51 -18.59 31.11
CA ALA A 482 10.49 -19.22 29.81
C ALA A 482 11.72 -18.83 28.97
N ALA A 483 12.11 -17.55 28.99
CA ALA A 483 13.30 -17.08 28.27
C ALA A 483 14.61 -17.60 28.87
N THR A 484 14.69 -17.75 30.20
CA THR A 484 15.88 -18.28 30.89
C THR A 484 16.15 -19.75 30.56
N THR A 485 15.07 -20.51 30.36
CA THR A 485 15.16 -21.97 30.13
C THR A 485 15.25 -22.36 28.65
N ALA A 486 15.06 -21.40 27.72
CA ALA A 486 15.12 -21.65 26.28
C ALA A 486 16.50 -21.27 25.70
N ASP A 487 16.94 -22.01 24.67
CA ASP A 487 18.17 -21.70 23.93
C ASP A 487 18.08 -20.35 23.21
N VAL A 488 16.90 -20.05 22.67
CA VAL A 488 16.61 -18.80 21.95
C VAL A 488 15.22 -18.27 22.30
N ALA A 489 15.05 -16.95 22.21
CA ALA A 489 13.78 -16.31 22.48
C ALA A 489 13.32 -15.45 21.29
N VAL A 490 12.02 -15.47 20.98
CA VAL A 490 11.37 -14.61 19.99
C VAL A 490 10.28 -13.82 20.67
N VAL A 491 10.39 -12.49 20.68
CA VAL A 491 9.38 -11.58 21.26
C VAL A 491 8.61 -10.94 20.12
N VAL A 492 7.30 -11.23 20.00
CA VAL A 492 6.42 -10.69 18.95
C VAL A 492 5.53 -9.60 19.52
N VAL A 493 5.80 -8.36 19.16
CA VAL A 493 5.15 -7.15 19.68
C VAL A 493 4.84 -6.15 18.57
N GLY A 494 4.03 -5.16 18.85
CA GLY A 494 3.67 -4.13 17.87
C GLY A 494 2.23 -3.70 17.96
N TYR A 495 1.68 -3.29 16.82
CA TYR A 495 0.35 -2.72 16.70
C TYR A 495 -0.67 -3.69 16.10
N THR A 496 -1.95 -3.35 16.26
CA THR A 496 -3.10 -4.05 15.70
C THR A 496 -4.06 -3.03 15.09
N HIS A 497 -5.13 -3.52 14.47
CA HIS A 497 -6.24 -2.68 13.98
C HIS A 497 -6.90 -1.79 15.06
N ARG A 498 -6.56 -1.95 16.33
CA ARG A 498 -7.07 -1.10 17.43
C ARG A 498 -6.18 0.11 17.65
N ASP A 499 -4.95 0.03 17.25
CA ASP A 499 -3.91 1.03 17.48
C ASP A 499 -3.72 1.94 16.26
N GLU A 500 -3.96 1.39 15.07
CA GLU A 500 -3.83 2.09 13.79
C GLU A 500 -4.76 1.48 12.73
N GLY A 501 -5.15 2.25 11.72
CA GLY A 501 -5.99 1.79 10.64
C GLY A 501 -6.98 2.86 10.20
N GLU A 502 -7.91 2.49 9.34
CA GLU A 502 -9.01 3.37 8.98
C GLU A 502 -9.85 3.69 10.20
N ASN A 503 -10.10 4.99 10.45
CA ASN A 503 -10.93 5.42 11.57
C ASN A 503 -12.37 5.03 11.35
N ALA A 504 -12.73 3.95 12.01
CA ALA A 504 -14.07 3.43 12.02
C ALA A 504 -14.55 3.35 13.47
N PHE A 505 -15.36 4.32 13.94
CA PHE A 505 -15.94 4.37 15.30
C PHE A 505 -14.94 4.50 16.46
N ARG A 506 -13.99 5.42 16.35
CA ARG A 506 -12.99 5.69 17.40
C ARG A 506 -12.13 4.47 17.75
N ARG A 507 -11.96 3.53 16.84
CA ARG A 507 -11.00 2.43 16.92
C ARG A 507 -10.18 2.41 15.65
N GLY A 508 -8.87 2.19 15.76
CA GLY A 508 -7.93 2.51 14.69
C GLY A 508 -7.73 4.02 14.64
N GLY A 509 -7.61 4.58 13.46
CA GLY A 509 -7.28 5.99 13.26
C GLY A 509 -5.78 6.24 13.32
N ASP A 510 -5.43 7.50 13.51
CA ASP A 510 -4.04 7.92 13.61
C ASP A 510 -3.44 7.49 14.95
N ARG A 511 -2.18 7.03 14.93
CA ARG A 511 -1.45 6.65 16.15
C ARG A 511 -1.27 7.84 17.08
N ARG A 512 -1.48 7.63 18.37
CA ARG A 512 -1.22 8.63 19.41
C ARG A 512 0.21 8.56 19.94
N SER A 513 0.93 7.48 19.68
CA SER A 513 2.34 7.29 19.99
C SER A 513 3.05 6.56 18.87
N LEU A 514 4.34 6.85 18.70
CA LEU A 514 5.21 6.12 17.79
C LEU A 514 6.04 5.04 18.49
N THR A 515 5.99 4.96 19.84
CA THR A 515 6.62 3.89 20.63
C THR A 515 5.66 2.73 20.84
N LEU A 516 6.19 1.57 21.13
CA LEU A 516 5.38 0.43 21.59
C LEU A 516 4.63 0.76 22.89
N ALA A 517 3.63 -0.03 23.21
CA ALA A 517 3.00 0.04 24.52
C ALA A 517 4.04 -0.20 25.63
N PRO A 518 3.96 0.51 26.77
CA PRO A 518 4.96 0.37 27.87
C PRO A 518 5.14 -1.06 28.34
N HIS A 519 4.08 -1.86 28.32
CA HIS A 519 4.12 -3.28 28.66
C HIS A 519 4.95 -4.10 27.68
N ASP A 520 4.80 -3.88 26.37
CA ASP A 520 5.56 -4.57 25.32
C ASP A 520 7.06 -4.22 25.42
N GLU A 521 7.40 -2.96 25.70
CA GLU A 521 8.80 -2.57 25.96
C GLU A 521 9.37 -3.22 27.24
N SER A 522 8.55 -3.35 28.29
CA SER A 522 8.96 -4.05 29.52
C SER A 522 9.19 -5.53 29.27
N LEU A 523 8.35 -6.18 28.47
CA LEU A 523 8.51 -7.56 28.06
C LEU A 523 9.84 -7.77 27.30
N ILE A 524 10.14 -6.89 26.30
CA ILE A 524 11.41 -6.91 25.56
C ILE A 524 12.60 -6.85 26.53
N ARG A 525 12.62 -5.86 27.43
CA ARG A 525 13.73 -5.68 28.39
C ARG A 525 13.87 -6.88 29.35
N THR A 526 12.75 -7.40 29.83
CA THR A 526 12.75 -8.57 30.74
C THR A 526 13.34 -9.80 30.09
N VAL A 527 12.98 -10.07 28.84
CA VAL A 527 13.46 -11.24 28.08
C VAL A 527 14.92 -11.06 27.68
N ALA A 528 15.30 -9.92 27.14
CA ALA A 528 16.67 -9.63 26.70
C ALA A 528 17.69 -9.64 27.84
N ALA A 529 17.26 -9.28 29.07
CA ALA A 529 18.13 -9.29 30.24
C ALA A 529 18.58 -10.71 30.64
N VAL A 530 17.83 -11.77 30.29
CA VAL A 530 18.10 -13.15 30.68
C VAL A 530 18.48 -14.06 29.53
N ASN A 531 18.11 -13.69 28.27
CA ASN A 531 18.48 -14.45 27.10
C ASN A 531 19.09 -13.52 26.03
N PRO A 532 20.43 -13.52 25.86
CA PRO A 532 21.09 -12.67 24.87
C PRO A 532 20.78 -13.08 23.42
N ARG A 533 20.29 -14.30 23.18
CA ARG A 533 19.86 -14.79 21.87
C ARG A 533 18.37 -14.47 21.62
N THR A 534 17.98 -13.23 21.98
CA THR A 534 16.63 -12.72 21.78
C THR A 534 16.50 -12.00 20.44
N ALA A 535 15.52 -12.41 19.64
CA ALA A 535 15.06 -11.72 18.44
C ALA A 535 13.71 -11.05 18.71
N VAL A 536 13.62 -9.73 18.50
CA VAL A 536 12.34 -9.00 18.57
C VAL A 536 11.75 -8.92 17.17
N VAL A 537 10.52 -9.39 17.01
CA VAL A 537 9.73 -9.31 15.78
C VAL A 537 8.69 -8.21 15.96
N LEU A 538 8.82 -7.16 15.15
CA LEU A 538 7.90 -6.03 15.15
C LEU A 538 6.79 -6.23 14.13
N VAL A 539 5.54 -6.01 14.57
CA VAL A 539 4.34 -6.07 13.74
C VAL A 539 3.70 -4.68 13.71
N GLY A 540 3.42 -4.16 12.50
CA GLY A 540 2.81 -2.83 12.35
C GLY A 540 2.81 -2.31 10.93
N GLY A 541 2.09 -1.22 10.69
CA GLY A 541 1.86 -0.66 9.35
C GLY A 541 2.88 0.40 8.91
N SER A 542 3.74 0.88 9.82
CA SER A 542 4.79 1.86 9.51
C SER A 542 5.87 1.88 10.60
N ALA A 543 6.79 2.86 10.56
CA ALA A 543 7.92 3.00 11.49
C ALA A 543 7.49 3.04 12.96
N ILE A 544 8.31 2.45 13.83
CA ILE A 544 8.16 2.39 15.28
C ILE A 544 9.43 2.96 15.92
N VAL A 545 9.32 3.86 16.90
CA VAL A 545 10.46 4.37 17.65
C VAL A 545 10.95 3.28 18.60
N THR A 546 12.24 2.92 18.50
CA THR A 546 12.84 1.78 19.21
C THR A 546 13.97 2.19 20.16
N GLU A 547 14.29 3.48 20.25
CA GLU A 547 15.48 3.99 20.95
C GLU A 547 15.59 3.55 22.42
N SER A 548 14.45 3.39 23.11
CA SER A 548 14.43 3.05 24.55
C SER A 548 14.93 1.63 24.86
N TRP A 549 14.97 0.72 23.87
CA TRP A 549 15.29 -0.69 24.11
C TRP A 549 16.16 -1.35 23.02
N ARG A 550 16.30 -0.78 21.83
CA ARG A 550 16.96 -1.45 20.68
C ARG A 550 18.37 -1.91 20.95
N GLU A 551 19.13 -1.18 21.79
CA GLU A 551 20.51 -1.53 22.11
C GLU A 551 20.63 -2.71 23.09
N GLN A 552 19.52 -3.11 23.72
CA GLN A 552 19.48 -4.19 24.70
C GLN A 552 19.18 -5.56 24.08
N VAL A 553 18.83 -5.60 22.78
CA VAL A 553 18.43 -6.84 22.10
C VAL A 553 19.42 -7.22 21.00
N GLY A 554 19.61 -8.52 20.81
CA GLY A 554 20.57 -9.03 19.82
C GLY A 554 20.09 -8.90 18.38
N ALA A 555 18.79 -9.10 18.11
CA ALA A 555 18.22 -8.98 16.78
C ALA A 555 16.85 -8.28 16.78
N ILE A 556 16.57 -7.52 15.70
CA ILE A 556 15.28 -6.87 15.47
C ILE A 556 14.87 -7.13 14.01
N LEU A 557 13.70 -7.71 13.82
CA LEU A 557 13.10 -7.99 12.51
C LEU A 557 11.75 -7.28 12.41
N MET A 558 11.58 -6.42 11.40
CA MET A 558 10.29 -5.84 11.05
C MET A 558 9.56 -6.78 10.11
N ALA A 559 8.44 -7.35 10.56
CA ALA A 559 7.61 -8.27 9.79
C ALA A 559 6.40 -7.58 9.14
N TRP A 560 6.12 -6.31 9.45
CA TRP A 560 4.95 -5.55 9.01
C TRP A 560 3.64 -6.23 9.44
N TYR A 561 2.57 -6.09 8.64
CA TYR A 561 1.42 -7.00 8.65
C TYR A 561 1.62 -8.00 7.50
N PRO A 562 2.07 -9.22 7.78
CA PRO A 562 2.67 -10.10 6.77
C PRO A 562 1.66 -10.94 5.98
N GLY A 563 0.34 -10.64 6.10
CA GLY A 563 -0.70 -11.37 5.40
C GLY A 563 -0.98 -12.78 5.96
N MET A 564 -1.74 -13.56 5.18
CA MET A 564 -2.27 -14.84 5.65
C MET A 564 -1.23 -15.96 5.86
N GLU A 565 -0.08 -15.87 5.19
CA GLU A 565 1.02 -16.84 5.26
C GLU A 565 2.21 -16.33 6.09
N GLY A 566 2.01 -15.23 6.83
CA GLY A 566 3.07 -14.53 7.56
C GLY A 566 3.82 -15.38 8.56
N GLY A 567 3.16 -16.30 9.25
CA GLY A 567 3.81 -17.19 10.23
C GLY A 567 4.80 -18.17 9.59
N HIS A 568 4.43 -18.76 8.44
CA HIS A 568 5.35 -19.62 7.68
C HIS A 568 6.55 -18.84 7.16
N ALA A 569 6.32 -17.64 6.60
CA ALA A 569 7.39 -16.76 6.11
C ALA A 569 8.35 -16.37 7.24
N LEU A 570 7.80 -15.99 8.41
CA LEU A 570 8.59 -15.60 9.58
C LEU A 570 9.50 -16.76 10.03
N ALA A 571 8.96 -17.96 10.16
CA ALA A 571 9.74 -19.13 10.59
C ALA A 571 10.90 -19.39 9.61
N ARG A 572 10.66 -19.36 8.29
CA ARG A 572 11.69 -19.58 7.27
C ARG A 572 12.79 -18.52 7.30
N VAL A 573 12.45 -17.26 7.59
CA VAL A 573 13.43 -16.19 7.77
C VAL A 573 14.23 -16.42 9.05
N LEU A 574 13.58 -16.65 10.20
CA LEU A 574 14.27 -16.81 11.49
C LEU A 574 15.22 -18.00 11.51
N PHE A 575 14.88 -19.11 10.84
CA PHE A 575 15.74 -20.30 10.73
C PHE A 575 16.68 -20.27 9.51
N GLY A 576 16.73 -19.18 8.76
CA GLY A 576 17.72 -18.96 7.69
C GLY A 576 17.49 -19.76 6.42
N GLU A 577 16.29 -20.32 6.19
CA GLU A 577 15.92 -20.90 4.90
C GLU A 577 15.81 -19.81 3.82
N VAL A 578 15.43 -18.61 4.23
CA VAL A 578 15.40 -17.41 3.41
C VAL A 578 16.22 -16.32 4.09
N SER A 579 17.14 -15.70 3.34
CA SER A 579 17.86 -14.52 3.83
C SER A 579 16.97 -13.30 3.73
N PRO A 580 16.81 -12.48 4.81
CA PRO A 580 16.03 -11.26 4.74
C PRO A 580 16.62 -10.31 3.69
N GLY A 581 15.77 -9.84 2.81
CA GLY A 581 16.13 -8.95 1.69
C GLY A 581 15.28 -7.70 1.62
N GLY A 582 14.35 -7.51 2.57
CA GLY A 582 13.52 -6.32 2.66
C GLY A 582 14.33 -5.08 2.97
N ARG A 583 13.85 -3.93 2.50
CA ARG A 583 14.41 -2.59 2.75
C ARG A 583 13.33 -1.67 3.28
N LEU A 584 13.67 -0.78 4.21
CA LEU A 584 12.70 0.17 4.77
C LEU A 584 12.14 1.10 3.68
N PRO A 585 10.83 1.10 3.41
CA PRO A 585 10.22 2.03 2.47
C PRO A 585 9.94 3.40 3.11
N CYS A 586 10.35 3.58 4.36
CA CYS A 586 10.25 4.83 5.09
C CYS A 586 11.37 4.97 6.11
N THR A 587 11.72 6.21 6.42
CA THR A 587 12.72 6.59 7.43
C THR A 587 12.20 6.27 8.84
N TRP A 588 13.03 5.64 9.66
CA TRP A 588 12.75 5.40 11.08
C TRP A 588 13.44 6.45 11.94
N ALA A 589 12.65 7.38 12.46
CA ALA A 589 13.15 8.43 13.34
C ALA A 589 13.58 7.87 14.71
N ARG A 590 14.50 8.55 15.38
CA ARG A 590 14.88 8.27 16.77
C ARG A 590 13.82 8.75 17.76
N SER A 591 13.09 9.79 17.39
CA SER A 591 12.02 10.38 18.18
C SER A 591 11.03 11.14 17.31
N ALA A 592 9.85 11.43 17.82
CA ALA A 592 8.81 12.17 17.11
C ALA A 592 9.25 13.58 16.70
N GLU A 593 10.17 14.21 17.46
CA GLU A 593 10.67 15.56 17.20
C GLU A 593 11.56 15.64 15.95
N GLN A 594 11.98 14.50 15.41
CA GLN A 594 12.69 14.45 14.13
C GLN A 594 11.75 14.51 12.92
N LEU A 595 10.46 14.32 13.12
CA LEU A 595 9.45 14.24 12.08
C LEU A 595 8.73 15.58 11.88
N PRO A 596 8.00 15.77 10.77
CA PRO A 596 7.11 16.90 10.61
C PRO A 596 6.06 16.95 11.73
N PRO A 597 5.54 18.13 12.12
CA PRO A 597 4.43 18.21 13.06
C PRO A 597 3.22 17.40 12.57
N PHE A 598 2.58 16.69 13.49
CA PHE A 598 1.39 15.89 13.19
C PHE A 598 0.34 16.10 14.31
N ASP A 599 -0.79 16.69 13.92
CA ASP A 599 -1.98 16.84 14.77
C ASP A 599 -3.14 16.10 14.10
N PRO A 600 -3.55 14.93 14.63
CA PRO A 600 -4.62 14.13 14.05
C PRO A 600 -5.98 14.80 14.06
N ASP A 601 -6.17 15.85 14.89
CA ASP A 601 -7.41 16.60 15.03
C ASP A 601 -7.40 17.93 14.24
N ALA A 602 -6.34 18.24 13.52
CA ALA A 602 -6.18 19.50 12.80
C ALA A 602 -7.30 19.73 11.78
N ARG A 603 -7.76 21.00 11.70
CA ARG A 603 -8.66 21.47 10.66
C ARG A 603 -7.92 22.07 9.46
N ARG A 604 -6.69 22.50 9.65
CA ARG A 604 -5.80 23.01 8.62
C ARG A 604 -4.37 22.58 8.91
N VAL A 605 -3.69 22.08 7.89
CA VAL A 605 -2.29 21.69 7.93
C VAL A 605 -1.55 22.26 6.73
N ARG A 606 -0.26 22.59 6.92
CA ARG A 606 0.60 22.92 5.79
C ARG A 606 1.46 21.72 5.44
N TYR A 607 1.39 21.26 4.22
CA TYR A 607 2.33 20.31 3.65
C TYR A 607 3.42 21.06 2.87
N GLY A 608 4.65 20.62 3.01
CA GLY A 608 5.81 21.15 2.32
C GLY A 608 6.68 20.00 1.79
N PRO A 609 7.85 20.32 1.20
CA PRO A 609 8.69 19.35 0.52
C PRO A 609 9.43 18.40 1.47
N LEU A 610 9.59 18.79 2.75
CA LEU A 610 10.45 18.08 3.67
C LEU A 610 9.66 17.08 4.55
N HIS A 611 9.93 15.79 4.33
CA HIS A 611 9.53 14.66 5.16
C HIS A 611 10.50 13.50 4.90
N GLY A 612 10.43 12.45 5.73
CA GLY A 612 11.24 11.25 5.56
C GLY A 612 12.75 11.55 5.45
N TYR A 613 13.44 10.84 4.57
CA TYR A 613 14.89 10.98 4.39
C TYR A 613 15.31 12.39 3.92
N ARG A 614 14.47 13.09 3.15
CA ARG A 614 14.75 14.47 2.72
C ARG A 614 14.78 15.45 3.89
N LEU A 615 13.89 15.27 4.88
CA LEU A 615 13.90 16.07 6.10
C LEU A 615 15.17 15.80 6.92
N MET A 616 15.59 14.55 7.03
CA MET A 616 16.82 14.17 7.73
C MET A 616 18.04 14.84 7.09
N GLU A 617 18.15 14.75 5.77
CA GLU A 617 19.23 15.39 5.01
C GLU A 617 19.22 16.92 5.16
N ALA A 618 18.07 17.56 4.92
CA ALA A 618 17.93 19.01 4.98
C ALA A 618 18.24 19.60 6.36
N THR A 619 18.03 18.81 7.42
CA THR A 619 18.27 19.24 8.82
C THR A 619 19.57 18.69 9.42
N GLY A 620 20.33 17.87 8.68
CA GLY A 620 21.54 17.22 9.17
C GLY A 620 21.30 16.24 10.32
N ARG A 621 20.08 15.69 10.42
CA ARG A 621 19.71 14.75 11.49
C ARG A 621 19.94 13.31 11.03
N SER A 622 20.45 12.47 11.93
CA SER A 622 20.63 11.03 11.69
C SER A 622 19.41 10.29 12.22
N PRO A 623 18.70 9.51 11.38
CA PRO A 623 17.59 8.67 11.83
C PRO A 623 18.08 7.47 12.66
N ALA A 624 17.16 6.68 13.21
CA ALA A 624 17.45 5.38 13.80
C ALA A 624 17.87 4.38 12.71
N PHE A 625 17.10 4.36 11.61
CA PHE A 625 17.41 3.62 10.38
C PHE A 625 16.98 4.47 9.17
N PRO A 626 17.86 4.67 8.17
CA PRO A 626 17.52 5.46 7.00
C PRO A 626 16.50 4.74 6.08
N PHE A 627 15.86 5.51 5.20
CA PHE A 627 15.09 4.96 4.07
C PHE A 627 15.98 4.02 3.25
N GLY A 628 15.44 2.90 2.81
CA GLY A 628 16.17 1.89 2.05
C GLY A 628 17.03 0.93 2.88
N PHE A 629 17.18 1.16 4.19
CA PHE A 629 17.99 0.32 5.07
C PHE A 629 17.40 -1.09 5.24
N GLY A 630 18.29 -2.08 5.33
CA GLY A 630 17.97 -3.45 5.70
C GLY A 630 19.22 -4.33 5.65
N LEU A 631 19.40 -5.17 6.67
CA LEU A 631 20.47 -6.16 6.76
C LEU A 631 20.09 -7.45 6.04
N SER A 632 21.09 -8.29 5.79
CA SER A 632 20.94 -9.63 5.22
C SER A 632 21.78 -10.62 6.03
N TYR A 633 21.56 -11.92 5.84
CA TYR A 633 22.45 -12.98 6.39
C TYR A 633 23.71 -13.18 5.54
N THR A 634 23.90 -12.36 4.50
CA THR A 634 25.11 -12.28 3.71
C THR A 634 25.55 -10.82 3.59
N THR A 635 26.72 -10.58 3.01
CA THR A 635 27.29 -9.25 2.83
C THR A 635 27.50 -8.96 1.35
N PHE A 636 27.32 -7.69 0.98
CA PHE A 636 27.51 -7.22 -0.39
C PHE A 636 28.48 -6.05 -0.45
N GLU A 637 29.24 -6.00 -1.52
CA GLU A 637 30.07 -4.83 -1.87
C GLU A 637 29.62 -4.25 -3.22
N HIS A 638 29.45 -2.92 -3.23
CA HIS A 638 29.25 -2.16 -4.47
C HIS A 638 30.63 -1.76 -5.03
N GLY A 639 30.94 -2.21 -6.24
CA GLY A 639 32.17 -1.87 -6.92
C GLY A 639 32.19 -0.43 -7.45
N ARG A 640 33.08 -0.14 -8.38
CA ARG A 640 33.21 1.19 -8.97
C ARG A 640 31.99 1.52 -9.83
N LEU A 641 31.32 2.63 -9.51
CA LEU A 641 30.25 3.18 -10.32
C LEU A 641 30.79 3.76 -11.62
N ALA A 642 30.26 3.35 -12.75
CA ALA A 642 30.50 3.92 -14.07
C ALA A 642 29.24 4.61 -14.58
N GLY A 643 29.40 5.82 -15.12
CA GLY A 643 28.30 6.58 -15.72
C GLY A 643 28.72 7.11 -17.10
N THR A 644 27.80 7.07 -18.06
CA THR A 644 27.97 7.66 -19.38
C THR A 644 26.71 8.42 -19.76
N ARG A 645 26.88 9.64 -20.29
CA ARG A 645 25.78 10.46 -20.80
C ARG A 645 25.70 10.33 -22.32
N SER A 646 24.49 10.08 -22.83
CA SER A 646 24.22 10.06 -24.25
C SER A 646 24.18 11.48 -24.84
N TRP A 647 24.25 11.59 -26.17
CA TRP A 647 24.07 12.87 -26.86
C TRP A 647 22.63 13.42 -26.73
N GLU A 648 21.65 12.55 -26.49
CA GLU A 648 20.25 12.91 -26.21
C GLU A 648 20.03 13.36 -24.77
N GLY A 649 21.03 13.23 -23.90
CA GLY A 649 20.99 13.68 -22.49
C GLY A 649 20.60 12.60 -21.48
N SER A 650 20.27 11.37 -21.90
CA SER A 650 20.05 10.26 -20.95
C SER A 650 21.36 9.81 -20.29
N VAL A 651 21.29 9.23 -19.12
CA VAL A 651 22.46 8.72 -18.38
C VAL A 651 22.33 7.23 -18.16
N ARG A 652 23.31 6.46 -18.64
CA ARG A 652 23.46 5.04 -18.33
C ARG A 652 24.45 4.85 -17.20
N LEU A 653 24.07 4.13 -16.17
CA LEU A 653 24.88 3.80 -14.99
C LEU A 653 25.10 2.29 -14.95
N THR A 654 26.30 1.89 -14.49
CA THR A 654 26.58 0.49 -14.19
C THR A 654 27.36 0.41 -12.88
N VAL A 655 26.87 -0.41 -11.97
CA VAL A 655 27.54 -0.70 -10.69
C VAL A 655 27.66 -2.22 -10.50
N PRO A 656 28.88 -2.75 -10.33
CA PRO A 656 29.08 -4.14 -9.95
C PRO A 656 28.63 -4.37 -8.50
N VAL A 657 27.90 -5.44 -8.25
CA VAL A 657 27.51 -5.91 -6.90
C VAL A 657 28.12 -7.29 -6.69
N VAL A 658 28.91 -7.45 -5.66
CA VAL A 658 29.53 -8.72 -5.28
C VAL A 658 28.95 -9.19 -3.97
N ASN A 659 28.55 -10.45 -3.89
CA ASN A 659 28.21 -11.09 -2.63
C ASN A 659 29.49 -11.62 -1.99
N THR A 660 29.93 -10.97 -0.92
CA THR A 660 31.19 -11.30 -0.19
C THR A 660 30.96 -12.28 0.95
N GLY A 661 29.70 -12.66 1.21
CA GLY A 661 29.37 -13.62 2.26
C GLY A 661 29.20 -15.06 1.73
N THR A 662 28.59 -15.91 2.56
CA THR A 662 28.51 -17.35 2.31
C THR A 662 27.12 -17.86 1.93
N ARG A 663 26.11 -16.97 1.88
CA ARG A 663 24.72 -17.32 1.56
C ARG A 663 24.25 -16.54 0.34
N THR A 664 23.37 -17.13 -0.45
CA THR A 664 22.62 -16.37 -1.47
C THR A 664 21.74 -15.33 -0.77
N GLY A 665 21.69 -14.12 -1.31
CA GLY A 665 20.85 -13.06 -0.78
C GLY A 665 20.48 -12.04 -1.84
N ASP A 666 19.54 -11.17 -1.47
CA ASP A 666 19.07 -10.10 -2.33
C ASP A 666 19.66 -8.76 -1.90
N GLU A 667 20.20 -8.01 -2.84
CA GLU A 667 20.60 -6.62 -2.68
C GLU A 667 19.67 -5.70 -3.44
N VAL A 668 19.36 -4.54 -2.86
CA VAL A 668 18.61 -3.47 -3.51
C VAL A 668 19.56 -2.30 -3.77
N VAL A 669 19.87 -2.09 -5.03
CA VAL A 669 20.71 -0.95 -5.47
C VAL A 669 19.80 0.24 -5.71
N GLN A 670 20.08 1.37 -5.07
CA GLN A 670 19.29 2.60 -5.11
C GLN A 670 20.11 3.73 -5.75
N VAL A 671 19.49 4.50 -6.64
CA VAL A 671 20.09 5.61 -7.36
C VAL A 671 19.42 6.91 -6.96
N TYR A 672 20.21 7.86 -6.49
CA TYR A 672 19.76 9.18 -6.07
C TYR A 672 20.41 10.27 -6.92
N LEU A 673 19.67 11.35 -7.18
CA LEU A 673 20.14 12.56 -7.83
C LEU A 673 20.04 13.75 -6.87
N ASP A 674 21.01 14.65 -6.93
CA ASP A 674 20.93 15.96 -6.24
C ASP A 674 20.07 16.90 -7.07
N GLU A 675 18.89 17.26 -6.59
CA GLU A 675 17.97 18.13 -7.32
C GLU A 675 17.16 19.01 -6.37
N PRO A 676 16.80 20.26 -6.79
CA PRO A 676 15.82 21.04 -6.07
C PRO A 676 14.45 20.34 -6.14
N LEU A 677 13.67 20.42 -5.09
CA LEU A 677 12.41 19.71 -4.97
C LEU A 677 11.34 20.65 -4.40
N GLY A 678 10.24 20.83 -5.17
CA GLY A 678 9.16 21.70 -4.77
C GLY A 678 9.64 23.12 -4.49
N SER A 679 9.18 23.68 -3.38
CA SER A 679 9.51 25.04 -2.94
C SER A 679 10.91 25.17 -2.28
N ASP A 680 11.61 24.06 -2.06
CA ASP A 680 12.99 24.09 -1.48
C ASP A 680 14.02 24.18 -2.61
N PRO A 681 14.76 25.32 -2.72
CA PRO A 681 15.75 25.48 -3.77
C PRO A 681 17.04 24.69 -3.54
N ARG A 682 17.21 24.08 -2.37
CA ARG A 682 18.42 23.29 -2.07
C ARG A 682 18.40 21.98 -2.82
N PRO A 683 19.51 21.60 -3.49
CA PRO A 683 19.57 20.28 -4.09
C PRO A 683 19.68 19.22 -2.99
N LEU A 684 18.63 18.40 -2.87
CA LEU A 684 18.57 17.27 -1.96
C LEU A 684 18.56 15.97 -2.76
N ARG A 685 19.15 14.92 -2.18
CA ARG A 685 19.13 13.61 -2.82
C ARG A 685 17.71 13.09 -2.92
N THR A 686 17.34 12.73 -4.13
CA THR A 686 16.00 12.21 -4.46
C THR A 686 16.16 10.88 -5.18
N LEU A 687 15.45 9.85 -4.72
CA LEU A 687 15.44 8.53 -5.36
C LEU A 687 14.89 8.64 -6.79
N ARG A 688 15.63 8.09 -7.78
CA ARG A 688 15.24 8.14 -9.21
C ARG A 688 15.29 6.78 -9.89
N ALA A 689 15.94 5.80 -9.28
CA ALA A 689 15.85 4.42 -9.73
C ALA A 689 16.22 3.46 -8.60
N PHE A 690 15.73 2.25 -8.66
CA PHE A 690 16.14 1.16 -7.80
C PHE A 690 16.04 -0.18 -8.54
N ARG A 691 16.81 -1.16 -8.10
CA ARG A 691 16.73 -2.52 -8.63
C ARG A 691 17.13 -3.55 -7.57
N ARG A 692 16.28 -4.53 -7.39
CA ARG A 692 16.56 -5.73 -6.60
C ARG A 692 17.28 -6.76 -7.46
N VAL A 693 18.35 -7.35 -6.92
CA VAL A 693 19.12 -8.42 -7.58
C VAL A 693 19.45 -9.52 -6.59
N THR A 694 19.30 -10.78 -7.01
CA THR A 694 19.72 -11.95 -6.24
C THR A 694 21.14 -12.31 -6.61
N VAL A 695 22.03 -12.42 -5.63
CA VAL A 695 23.46 -12.69 -5.87
C VAL A 695 23.90 -13.91 -5.05
N ALA A 696 24.40 -14.95 -5.74
CA ALA A 696 24.96 -16.12 -5.09
C ALA A 696 26.31 -15.81 -4.40
N PRO A 697 26.75 -16.63 -3.43
CA PRO A 697 28.03 -16.44 -2.76
C PRO A 697 29.20 -16.32 -3.73
N GLY A 698 30.03 -15.30 -3.58
CA GLY A 698 31.19 -15.03 -4.44
C GLY A 698 30.85 -14.56 -5.85
N ALA A 699 29.56 -14.49 -6.25
CA ALA A 699 29.17 -14.02 -7.57
C ALA A 699 29.21 -12.50 -7.67
N LEU A 700 29.42 -12.01 -8.90
CA LEU A 700 29.36 -10.61 -9.29
C LEU A 700 28.21 -10.43 -10.28
N VAL A 701 27.36 -9.42 -10.03
CA VAL A 701 26.26 -9.01 -10.92
C VAL A 701 26.47 -7.53 -11.29
N ASN A 702 26.47 -7.20 -12.57
CA ASN A 702 26.47 -5.81 -13.02
C ASN A 702 25.05 -5.28 -13.06
N VAL A 703 24.72 -4.34 -12.20
CA VAL A 703 23.41 -3.68 -12.14
C VAL A 703 23.47 -2.43 -13.01
N THR A 704 22.59 -2.34 -13.98
CA THR A 704 22.55 -1.23 -14.93
C THR A 704 21.24 -0.46 -14.80
N PHE A 705 21.32 0.87 -14.85
CA PHE A 705 20.18 1.77 -14.89
C PHE A 705 20.26 2.69 -16.10
N GLU A 706 19.11 3.14 -16.56
CA GLU A 706 19.00 4.17 -17.57
C GLU A 706 18.10 5.28 -17.06
N LEU A 707 18.66 6.46 -16.87
CA LEU A 707 17.94 7.66 -16.42
C LEU A 707 17.56 8.47 -17.66
N ALA A 708 16.27 8.77 -17.82
CA ALA A 708 15.77 9.51 -18.96
C ALA A 708 16.29 10.97 -18.98
N ALA A 709 16.38 11.56 -20.15
CA ALA A 709 16.96 12.88 -20.35
C ALA A 709 16.23 13.99 -19.57
N ASP A 710 14.93 13.91 -19.44
CA ASP A 710 14.09 14.87 -18.69
C ASP A 710 14.36 14.80 -17.18
N VAL A 711 14.54 13.59 -16.63
CA VAL A 711 14.95 13.36 -15.23
C VAL A 711 16.33 13.98 -14.97
N VAL A 712 17.27 13.75 -15.89
CA VAL A 712 18.65 14.25 -15.81
C VAL A 712 18.71 15.78 -15.96
N ALA A 713 17.88 16.37 -16.82
CA ALA A 713 17.87 17.81 -17.09
C ALA A 713 17.54 18.64 -15.83
N ARG A 714 16.65 18.18 -14.98
CA ARG A 714 16.30 18.88 -13.71
C ARG A 714 17.52 19.02 -12.79
N THR A 715 18.30 17.93 -12.64
CA THR A 715 19.53 17.93 -11.86
C THR A 715 20.62 18.80 -12.48
N ALA A 716 20.76 18.75 -13.82
CA ALA A 716 21.76 19.55 -14.54
C ALA A 716 21.55 21.06 -14.36
N ILE A 717 20.30 21.54 -14.30
CA ILE A 717 19.97 22.94 -14.04
C ILE A 717 20.53 23.39 -12.69
N ALA A 718 20.38 22.59 -11.64
CA ALA A 718 20.85 22.91 -10.30
C ALA A 718 22.39 22.96 -10.18
N HIS A 719 23.10 22.28 -11.06
CA HIS A 719 24.57 22.08 -10.96
C HIS A 719 25.34 22.61 -12.17
N GLY A 720 24.81 23.62 -12.89
CA GLY A 720 25.53 24.26 -13.99
C GLY A 720 25.85 23.35 -15.17
N GLY A 721 24.94 22.41 -15.49
CA GLY A 721 25.05 21.45 -16.60
C GLY A 721 25.66 20.09 -16.21
N ARG A 722 26.15 19.92 -15.00
CA ARG A 722 26.67 18.64 -14.48
C ARG A 722 25.56 17.87 -13.78
N VAL A 723 25.65 16.55 -13.81
CA VAL A 723 24.72 15.64 -13.10
C VAL A 723 25.52 14.84 -12.07
N ARG A 724 25.20 15.03 -10.80
CA ARG A 724 25.78 14.24 -9.72
C ARG A 724 24.84 13.09 -9.37
N VAL A 725 25.36 11.88 -9.50
CA VAL A 725 24.62 10.63 -9.25
C VAL A 725 25.22 9.92 -8.06
N HIS A 726 24.39 9.53 -7.13
CA HIS A 726 24.75 8.73 -5.96
C HIS A 726 24.12 7.34 -6.05
N VAL A 727 24.90 6.29 -5.81
CA VAL A 727 24.41 4.91 -5.80
C VAL A 727 24.78 4.27 -4.47
N GLY A 728 23.80 3.71 -3.79
CA GLY A 728 23.98 3.08 -2.50
C GLY A 728 22.92 2.01 -2.24
N ARG A 729 22.91 1.49 -1.02
CA ARG A 729 21.93 0.50 -0.56
C ARG A 729 20.78 1.12 0.24
N ASP A 730 20.93 2.36 0.67
CA ASP A 730 19.95 3.13 1.46
C ASP A 730 20.22 4.64 1.29
N ALA A 731 19.47 5.50 1.95
CA ALA A 731 19.61 6.96 1.86
C ALA A 731 20.76 7.54 2.71
N ASP A 732 21.54 6.74 3.44
CA ASP A 732 22.70 7.24 4.16
C ASP A 732 23.84 7.55 3.16
N PRO A 733 24.29 8.83 3.07
CA PRO A 733 25.36 9.23 2.15
C PRO A 733 26.70 8.54 2.39
N ALA A 734 26.95 8.08 3.61
CA ALA A 734 28.23 7.48 3.97
C ALA A 734 28.54 6.20 3.16
N GLY A 735 27.48 5.49 2.72
CA GLY A 735 27.59 4.27 1.90
C GLY A 735 27.59 4.50 0.39
N HIS A 736 27.44 5.74 -0.10
CA HIS A 736 27.24 6.02 -1.52
C HIS A 736 28.54 5.99 -2.35
N ARG A 737 28.41 5.46 -3.56
CA ARG A 737 29.34 5.69 -4.68
C ARG A 737 28.81 6.86 -5.50
N THR A 738 29.67 7.83 -5.80
CA THR A 738 29.24 9.04 -6.52
C THR A 738 30.00 9.15 -7.84
N VAL A 739 29.30 9.59 -8.88
CA VAL A 739 29.89 9.94 -10.19
C VAL A 739 29.27 11.24 -10.68
N GLU A 740 30.10 12.08 -11.32
CA GLU A 740 29.63 13.24 -12.10
C GLU A 740 29.67 12.88 -13.59
N VAL A 741 28.56 13.14 -14.31
CA VAL A 741 28.38 12.85 -15.73
C VAL A 741 27.90 14.05 -16.52
#